data_f14cb0e71487edfdfa3853f6a3b2fcc2
#
_entry.id   f14cb0e71487edfdfa3853f6a3b2fcc2
#
_cell.length_a   1.000
_cell.length_b   1.000
_cell.length_c   1.000
_cell.angle_alpha   90.00
_cell.angle_beta   90.00
_cell.angle_gamma   90.00
#
_symmetry.space_group_name_H-M   'P 1'
#
loop_
_entity.id
_entity.type
_entity.pdbx_description
1 polymer ?
#
loop_
_entity_poly.entity_id
_entity_poly.type
_entity_poly.pdbx_seq_one_letter_code
_entity_poly.pdbx_strand_id
1 'polypeptide(L)'
;FIVKSNFLMKNHIEILGARENNLKNIDLKFKKNNLIVITGVSGSGKSSLAFNTIYAEGQRRYMESFSAYARSFIGEIQRPDLDKINGLSPVISIEQKTTSKNPRSTVGTLTEIYDFLRLLYARASIAYSYLSGKRMIKQNKEQIIDSVKKDFLNKTISILAPVVKSRKGHYKELFQKIRKKGFANVRIDGEIVEITKNLQLDRYSIHDIEIVVDKLIIEENNNQRLLNSISIALKSGDGTMYILDNNNSNFYSKNLVDPSTGLSFNDPSPNSFSFNSPYGWCESCKGLGIVDEVLKDLIIEDYDKSISRGGIIPLGQYKDVWIFKKIQSILKKHKLDISSPIKEIPEKVLDIILYGDGDDVAVNSKKYPGTLWYVKYHGVIDFMKKSKDVKSKKIKEFMDDFFLKKKCSVCNGDRLKKESLHFKINNKNISELNQMDIKTFSSWLNNAEKKLNGEQKIIAKPIFKEISQRINLLLNLGLTYLSLDRSLKSLSGGEAQRIRLATQIGTQLVGVLYILDEPSIGLHQRDNIKLIKSLKELRDLGNTIIVVEHDRDMMLHADNIIDIGPGPGVDGGKIVAKGNPKEFLNLKSLTSKFLRRELDIKIPIIRRKGNGKFLKIFGAEGNNLKKINCSIPLGLMISLTGVSGSGKSTLIHETISPILKSHINKSRKIPLKYFSCEGIEYLNKIIEVDQSPIGRTPRSNPATYTGVFTDIRNLFASLPESKIRGLKQGAFSFNVKGGRCENCRGAGLRLVEMDFLPNVFVNCEVCEGKRYNRDTLEVRFKGKSISDVLNMTVSVAVDFFNKQPKISNKLIALNDVGLGYISLGQYATTLSGGEAQRVKLASELNKKDTGKTLFLLDEPTTGLHFQDIKNLMLVLNRLVERGNTVLIIEHNIDVIKSSDYVIDLGLEGGDKGGKIICVGTPEELAKSKLSYTGHFLNLEFSKA
;
A
#
# COMPACT_ATOMS: atom_id res chain seq x y z
N PHE A 1 -9.74 54.41 6.76
CA PHE A 1 -9.81 53.61 5.53
C PHE A 1 -8.70 52.56 5.47
N ILE A 2 -7.43 52.87 5.74
CA ILE A 2 -6.29 51.99 5.69
C ILE A 2 -6.36 50.86 6.76
N VAL A 3 -6.85 51.15 7.95
CA VAL A 3 -7.03 50.13 9.04
C VAL A 3 -8.16 49.16 8.71
N LYS A 4 -9.27 49.61 8.11
CA LYS A 4 -10.36 48.73 7.64
C LYS A 4 -9.94 47.88 6.45
N SER A 5 -9.09 48.38 5.55
CA SER A 5 -8.59 47.61 4.40
C SER A 5 -7.59 46.55 4.84
N ASN A 6 -6.73 46.82 5.85
CA ASN A 6 -5.80 45.86 6.42
C ASN A 6 -6.51 44.77 7.23
N PHE A 7 -7.62 45.07 7.91
CA PHE A 7 -8.41 44.07 8.62
C PHE A 7 -9.20 43.17 7.68
N LEU A 8 -9.70 43.74 6.54
CA LEU A 8 -10.33 42.96 5.47
C LEU A 8 -9.36 42.05 4.71
N MET A 9 -8.08 42.46 4.53
CA MET A 9 -7.04 41.62 3.94
C MET A 9 -6.63 40.44 4.84
N LYS A 10 -6.69 40.57 6.15
CA LYS A 10 -6.36 39.47 7.10
C LYS A 10 -7.36 38.29 7.03
N ASN A 11 -8.60 38.50 6.62
CA ASN A 11 -9.66 37.49 6.64
C ASN A 11 -9.99 36.83 5.29
N HIS A 12 -9.29 37.19 4.23
CA HIS A 12 -9.52 36.64 2.89
C HIS A 12 -8.23 36.11 2.26
N ILE A 13 -8.38 35.15 1.38
CA ILE A 13 -7.36 34.74 0.41
C ILE A 13 -7.81 35.31 -0.93
N GLU A 14 -6.90 36.00 -1.62
CA GLU A 14 -7.15 36.65 -2.89
C GLU A 14 -6.09 36.21 -3.91
N ILE A 15 -6.52 35.64 -5.00
CA ILE A 15 -5.71 35.16 -6.11
C ILE A 15 -5.96 36.13 -7.27
N LEU A 16 -4.88 36.60 -7.89
CA LEU A 16 -4.93 37.53 -9.00
C LEU A 16 -4.17 36.95 -10.19
N GLY A 17 -4.81 36.93 -11.35
CA GLY A 17 -4.22 36.58 -12.61
C GLY A 17 -3.71 35.14 -12.73
N ALA A 18 -4.42 34.14 -12.24
CA ALA A 18 -3.98 32.72 -12.35
C ALA A 18 -4.13 32.23 -13.80
N ARG A 19 -2.99 31.79 -14.39
CA ARG A 19 -2.90 31.34 -15.81
C ARG A 19 -2.27 29.97 -15.97
N GLU A 20 -2.03 29.24 -14.86
CA GLU A 20 -1.39 27.92 -14.88
C GLU A 20 -2.17 26.91 -15.72
N ASN A 21 -1.50 26.19 -16.62
CA ASN A 21 -2.07 25.21 -17.55
C ASN A 21 -3.20 25.80 -18.43
N ASN A 22 -4.45 25.40 -18.19
CA ASN A 22 -5.61 25.85 -18.96
C ASN A 22 -6.39 27.03 -18.32
N LEU A 23 -5.92 27.59 -17.21
CA LEU A 23 -6.57 28.71 -16.55
C LEU A 23 -6.48 30.00 -17.39
N LYS A 24 -7.57 30.75 -17.45
CA LYS A 24 -7.70 31.94 -18.27
C LYS A 24 -7.76 33.19 -17.42
N ASN A 25 -6.62 33.55 -16.80
CA ASN A 25 -6.48 34.80 -16.02
C ASN A 25 -7.54 34.93 -14.93
N ILE A 26 -7.59 33.93 -14.03
CA ILE A 26 -8.59 33.85 -12.98
C ILE A 26 -8.25 34.79 -11.83
N ASP A 27 -9.20 35.66 -11.48
CA ASP A 27 -9.23 36.41 -10.23
C ASP A 27 -10.24 35.79 -9.28
N LEU A 28 -9.80 35.46 -8.06
CA LEU A 28 -10.62 34.76 -7.10
C LEU A 28 -10.36 35.26 -5.69
N LYS A 29 -11.45 35.57 -4.96
CA LYS A 29 -11.40 36.00 -3.57
C LYS A 29 -12.38 35.15 -2.74
N PHE A 30 -11.93 34.63 -1.60
CA PHE A 30 -12.76 33.86 -0.66
C PHE A 30 -12.32 34.08 0.80
N LYS A 31 -13.24 33.85 1.72
CA LYS A 31 -12.99 34.00 3.17
C LYS A 31 -12.14 32.86 3.71
N LYS A 32 -11.26 33.19 4.69
CA LYS A 32 -10.60 32.18 5.54
C LYS A 32 -11.60 31.48 6.42
N ASN A 33 -11.21 30.35 7.00
CA ASN A 33 -12.00 29.53 7.93
C ASN A 33 -13.34 29.08 7.30
N ASN A 34 -13.33 28.80 6.00
CA ASN A 34 -14.47 28.29 5.25
C ASN A 34 -14.13 26.93 4.64
N LEU A 35 -15.15 26.10 4.45
CA LEU A 35 -15.13 24.90 3.61
C LEU A 35 -15.54 25.29 2.19
N ILE A 36 -14.59 25.24 1.28
CA ILE A 36 -14.75 25.67 -0.12
C ILE A 36 -14.69 24.46 -1.02
N VAL A 37 -15.69 24.24 -1.84
CA VAL A 37 -15.70 23.18 -2.85
C VAL A 37 -15.42 23.76 -4.22
N ILE A 38 -14.36 23.26 -4.87
CA ILE A 38 -14.04 23.54 -6.27
C ILE A 38 -14.57 22.40 -7.11
N THR A 39 -15.52 22.69 -8.01
CA THR A 39 -16.18 21.71 -8.87
C THR A 39 -16.11 22.14 -10.35
N GLY A 40 -16.65 21.33 -11.25
CA GLY A 40 -16.68 21.54 -12.70
C GLY A 40 -16.39 20.26 -13.49
N VAL A 41 -16.59 20.28 -14.79
CA VAL A 41 -16.34 19.10 -15.64
C VAL A 41 -14.89 18.61 -15.59
N SER A 42 -14.65 17.33 -15.89
CA SER A 42 -13.28 16.78 -15.93
C SER A 42 -12.43 17.56 -16.93
N GLY A 43 -11.19 17.92 -16.54
CA GLY A 43 -10.30 18.74 -17.37
C GLY A 43 -10.63 20.23 -17.43
N SER A 44 -11.58 20.75 -16.64
CA SER A 44 -11.92 22.19 -16.64
C SER A 44 -10.87 23.10 -16.00
N GLY A 45 -9.90 22.57 -15.23
CA GLY A 45 -8.86 23.35 -14.57
C GLY A 45 -8.94 23.37 -13.05
N LYS A 46 -9.78 22.54 -12.43
CA LYS A 46 -9.92 22.43 -10.96
C LYS A 46 -8.59 22.15 -10.26
N SER A 47 -7.90 21.10 -10.68
CA SER A 47 -6.61 20.71 -10.11
C SER A 47 -5.51 21.71 -10.46
N SER A 48 -5.60 22.39 -11.62
CA SER A 48 -4.70 23.49 -11.99
C SER A 48 -4.81 24.64 -10.99
N LEU A 49 -6.04 25.02 -10.59
CA LEU A 49 -6.24 26.08 -9.61
C LEU A 49 -5.83 25.64 -8.20
N ALA A 50 -6.32 24.47 -7.74
CA ALA A 50 -6.12 24.02 -6.35
C ALA A 50 -4.67 23.60 -6.08
N PHE A 51 -4.10 22.73 -6.94
CA PHE A 51 -2.79 22.11 -6.71
C PHE A 51 -1.64 22.83 -7.43
N ASN A 52 -1.79 23.07 -8.74
CA ASN A 52 -0.70 23.67 -9.51
C ASN A 52 -0.55 25.20 -9.28
N THR A 53 -1.57 25.88 -8.75
CA THR A 53 -1.52 27.30 -8.43
C THR A 53 -1.46 27.54 -6.92
N ILE A 54 -2.52 27.24 -6.16
CA ILE A 54 -2.62 27.62 -4.73
C ILE A 54 -1.61 26.82 -3.88
N TYR A 55 -1.59 25.49 -4.03
CA TYR A 55 -0.67 24.64 -3.26
C TYR A 55 0.79 24.90 -3.66
N ALA A 56 1.08 24.96 -4.95
CA ALA A 56 2.43 25.18 -5.46
C ALA A 56 3.02 26.52 -4.96
N GLU A 57 2.24 27.60 -4.98
CA GLU A 57 2.67 28.91 -4.46
C GLU A 57 2.85 28.88 -2.93
N GLY A 58 1.97 28.19 -2.21
CA GLY A 58 2.11 28.01 -0.76
C GLY A 58 3.35 27.22 -0.38
N GLN A 59 3.64 26.13 -1.11
CA GLN A 59 4.85 25.35 -0.94
C GLN A 59 6.11 26.16 -1.27
N ARG A 60 6.10 26.93 -2.36
CA ARG A 60 7.20 27.81 -2.76
C ARG A 60 7.53 28.82 -1.66
N ARG A 61 6.53 29.51 -1.10
CA ARG A 61 6.72 30.47 0.01
C ARG A 61 7.26 29.80 1.28
N TYR A 62 6.78 28.59 1.58
CA TYR A 62 7.31 27.83 2.71
C TYR A 62 8.79 27.50 2.53
N MET A 63 9.18 27.07 1.32
CA MET A 63 10.55 26.76 0.98
C MET A 63 11.47 28.00 0.98
N GLU A 64 10.96 29.16 0.60
CA GLU A 64 11.69 30.43 0.68
C GLU A 64 12.06 30.82 2.13
N SER A 65 11.32 30.33 3.12
CA SER A 65 11.62 30.55 4.53
C SER A 65 12.85 29.75 5.04
N PHE A 66 13.34 28.78 4.29
CA PHE A 66 14.50 27.98 4.64
C PHE A 66 15.82 28.76 4.42
N SER A 67 16.87 28.32 5.13
CA SER A 67 18.21 28.88 4.93
C SER A 67 18.71 28.67 3.49
N ALA A 68 19.64 29.56 3.03
CA ALA A 68 20.22 29.45 1.69
C ALA A 68 20.88 28.08 1.44
N TYR A 69 21.49 27.51 2.50
CA TYR A 69 22.07 26.17 2.46
C TYR A 69 21.02 25.07 2.22
N ALA A 70 19.91 25.09 2.97
CA ALA A 70 18.83 24.13 2.74
C ALA A 70 18.20 24.27 1.34
N ARG A 71 18.04 25.51 0.85
CA ARG A 71 17.52 25.77 -0.51
C ARG A 71 18.43 25.23 -1.62
N SER A 72 19.76 25.25 -1.44
CA SER A 72 20.69 24.71 -2.44
C SER A 72 20.54 23.19 -2.65
N PHE A 73 20.09 22.44 -1.64
CA PHE A 73 19.81 21.01 -1.75
C PHE A 73 18.41 20.71 -2.34
N ILE A 74 17.47 21.64 -2.16
CA ILE A 74 16.06 21.45 -2.57
C ILE A 74 15.88 21.81 -4.05
N GLY A 75 16.73 22.68 -4.60
CA GLY A 75 16.57 23.23 -5.94
C GLY A 75 15.53 24.35 -6.03
N GLU A 76 15.49 25.05 -7.15
CA GLU A 76 14.50 26.10 -7.40
C GLU A 76 13.13 25.49 -7.75
N ILE A 77 12.11 25.81 -6.95
CA ILE A 77 10.72 25.52 -7.28
C ILE A 77 10.23 26.60 -8.23
N GLN A 78 9.78 26.20 -9.40
CA GLN A 78 9.21 27.10 -10.39
C GLN A 78 7.99 27.81 -9.79
N ARG A 79 7.93 29.14 -9.98
CA ARG A 79 6.77 29.94 -9.60
C ARG A 79 5.61 29.60 -10.54
N PRO A 80 4.40 29.29 -10.01
CA PRO A 80 3.22 29.15 -10.85
C PRO A 80 2.93 30.42 -11.65
N ASP A 81 2.32 30.29 -12.83
CA ASP A 81 1.93 31.42 -13.67
C ASP A 81 0.72 32.13 -13.06
N LEU A 82 1.01 33.15 -12.25
CA LEU A 82 0.04 34.01 -11.58
C LEU A 82 0.67 35.38 -11.26
N ASP A 83 -0.16 36.40 -11.14
CA ASP A 83 0.32 37.73 -10.74
C ASP A 83 0.63 37.75 -9.25
N LYS A 84 -0.32 37.42 -8.37
CA LYS A 84 -0.15 37.46 -6.91
C LYS A 84 -1.20 36.63 -6.17
N ILE A 85 -0.79 36.06 -5.01
CA ILE A 85 -1.73 35.54 -3.99
C ILE A 85 -1.53 36.31 -2.69
N ASN A 86 -2.59 36.97 -2.20
CA ASN A 86 -2.60 37.67 -0.93
C ASN A 86 -3.26 36.82 0.16
N GLY A 87 -2.81 36.93 1.40
CA GLY A 87 -3.43 36.30 2.57
C GLY A 87 -3.26 34.77 2.64
N LEU A 88 -2.37 34.16 1.84
CA LEU A 88 -2.14 32.73 1.85
C LEU A 88 -1.59 32.27 3.19
N SER A 89 -2.24 31.30 3.81
CA SER A 89 -1.78 30.57 5.01
C SER A 89 -0.82 29.43 4.64
N PRO A 90 -0.08 28.83 5.59
CA PRO A 90 0.65 27.57 5.33
C PRO A 90 -0.29 26.52 4.71
N VAL A 91 0.16 25.83 3.66
CA VAL A 91 -0.68 24.94 2.87
C VAL A 91 -0.28 23.48 3.05
N ILE A 92 -1.26 22.62 3.29
CA ILE A 92 -1.12 21.16 3.38
C ILE A 92 -2.01 20.50 2.32
N SER A 93 -1.42 19.68 1.47
CA SER A 93 -2.12 18.89 0.47
C SER A 93 -2.34 17.46 0.92
N ILE A 94 -3.55 16.94 0.70
CA ILE A 94 -3.91 15.55 0.98
C ILE A 94 -4.42 14.90 -0.33
N GLU A 95 -3.47 14.37 -1.11
CA GLU A 95 -3.74 13.72 -2.39
C GLU A 95 -4.00 12.22 -2.23
N GLN A 96 -4.66 11.62 -3.24
CA GLN A 96 -4.94 10.17 -3.29
C GLN A 96 -3.71 9.30 -3.50
N LYS A 97 -2.66 9.81 -4.18
CA LYS A 97 -1.51 8.99 -4.57
C LYS A 97 -0.81 8.41 -3.34
N THR A 98 -0.83 7.10 -3.22
CA THR A 98 -0.07 6.37 -2.19
C THR A 98 1.40 6.44 -2.54
N THR A 99 2.16 7.23 -1.80
CA THR A 99 3.61 7.42 -2.02
C THR A 99 4.45 6.35 -1.33
N SER A 100 3.92 5.67 -0.31
CA SER A 100 4.71 4.69 0.45
C SER A 100 4.82 3.34 -0.27
N LYS A 101 6.00 3.04 -0.80
CA LYS A 101 6.38 1.72 -1.30
C LYS A 101 6.95 0.81 -0.21
N ASN A 102 7.11 1.33 1.01
CA ASN A 102 7.71 0.58 2.11
C ASN A 102 6.75 -0.52 2.59
N PRO A 103 7.13 -1.81 2.56
CA PRO A 103 6.27 -2.90 3.01
C PRO A 103 6.05 -2.94 4.53
N ARG A 104 6.82 -2.17 5.29
CA ARG A 104 6.71 -2.06 6.75
C ARG A 104 5.78 -0.95 7.21
N SER A 105 5.34 -0.07 6.31
CA SER A 105 4.38 0.98 6.67
C SER A 105 2.99 0.39 6.86
N THR A 106 2.40 0.64 8.03
CA THR A 106 1.07 0.17 8.44
C THR A 106 0.18 1.33 8.85
N VAL A 107 -1.12 1.08 9.01
CA VAL A 107 -2.07 2.06 9.56
C VAL A 107 -1.57 2.57 10.91
N GLY A 108 -1.17 1.69 11.81
CA GLY A 108 -0.70 2.05 13.16
C GLY A 108 0.55 2.93 13.15
N THR A 109 1.49 2.71 12.20
CA THR A 109 2.70 3.55 12.09
C THR A 109 2.43 4.91 11.46
N LEU A 110 1.50 5.00 10.49
CA LEU A 110 1.14 6.27 9.87
C LEU A 110 0.34 7.18 10.82
N THR A 111 -0.50 6.60 11.66
CA THR A 111 -1.32 7.32 12.65
C THR A 111 -0.58 7.56 13.96
N GLU A 112 0.68 7.14 14.09
CA GLU A 112 1.50 7.19 15.30
C GLU A 112 0.94 6.36 16.48
N ILE A 113 -0.22 5.73 16.33
CA ILE A 113 -0.83 4.91 17.39
C ILE A 113 0.12 3.79 17.84
N TYR A 114 0.85 3.19 16.89
CA TYR A 114 1.81 2.14 17.19
C TYR A 114 2.98 2.64 18.05
N ASP A 115 3.42 3.87 17.89
CA ASP A 115 4.50 4.45 18.69
C ASP A 115 4.05 4.67 20.14
N PHE A 116 2.81 5.10 20.35
CA PHE A 116 2.20 5.16 21.68
C PHE A 116 2.00 3.78 22.30
N LEU A 117 1.61 2.78 21.51
CA LEU A 117 1.50 1.39 22.00
C LEU A 117 2.86 0.84 22.44
N ARG A 118 3.93 1.07 21.65
CA ARG A 118 5.28 0.66 22.04
C ARG A 118 5.71 1.29 23.36
N LEU A 119 5.43 2.58 23.56
CA LEU A 119 5.72 3.27 24.80
C LEU A 119 4.90 2.68 25.96
N LEU A 120 3.61 2.44 25.74
CA LEU A 120 2.71 1.83 26.73
C LEU A 120 3.20 0.46 27.17
N TYR A 121 3.57 -0.41 26.23
CA TYR A 121 4.07 -1.75 26.53
C TYR A 121 5.43 -1.71 27.24
N ALA A 122 6.31 -0.81 26.86
CA ALA A 122 7.61 -0.65 27.51
C ALA A 122 7.50 -0.20 28.97
N ARG A 123 6.41 0.51 29.34
CA ARG A 123 6.28 1.13 30.65
C ARG A 123 5.24 0.48 31.57
N ALA A 124 4.19 -0.11 31.01
CA ALA A 124 3.04 -0.58 31.81
C ALA A 124 2.70 -2.06 31.62
N SER A 125 3.41 -2.80 30.75
CA SER A 125 3.12 -4.23 30.53
C SER A 125 3.69 -5.12 31.63
N ILE A 126 3.11 -6.31 31.72
CA ILE A 126 3.55 -7.39 32.61
C ILE A 126 4.18 -8.49 31.74
N ALA A 127 5.40 -8.91 32.08
CA ALA A 127 6.10 -9.99 31.41
C ALA A 127 5.62 -11.37 31.89
N TYR A 128 5.48 -12.30 30.93
CA TYR A 128 5.15 -13.69 31.18
C TYR A 128 6.18 -14.60 30.51
N SER A 129 6.54 -15.67 31.17
CA SER A 129 7.45 -16.69 30.59
C SER A 129 6.77 -17.41 29.44
N TYR A 130 7.45 -17.55 28.31
CA TYR A 130 6.93 -18.36 27.19
C TYR A 130 7.15 -19.88 27.39
N LEU A 131 7.87 -20.28 28.44
CA LEU A 131 8.07 -21.70 28.79
C LEU A 131 7.02 -22.18 29.81
N SER A 132 6.79 -21.40 30.88
CA SER A 132 5.90 -21.80 31.99
C SER A 132 4.54 -21.11 31.95
N GLY A 133 4.39 -20.02 31.17
CA GLY A 133 3.20 -19.18 31.18
C GLY A 133 3.04 -18.31 32.44
N LYS A 134 3.93 -18.42 33.42
CA LYS A 134 3.86 -17.68 34.67
C LYS A 134 4.34 -16.24 34.52
N ARG A 135 3.84 -15.37 35.39
CA ARG A 135 4.30 -13.98 35.49
C ARG A 135 5.78 -13.97 35.91
N MET A 136 6.59 -13.20 35.20
CA MET A 136 7.99 -12.98 35.54
C MET A 136 8.12 -11.97 36.68
N ILE A 137 9.13 -12.18 37.52
CA ILE A 137 9.39 -11.38 38.71
C ILE A 137 10.66 -10.58 38.47
N LYS A 138 10.64 -9.33 38.89
CA LYS A 138 11.80 -8.43 38.94
C LYS A 138 11.95 -7.97 40.37
N GLN A 139 13.14 -8.11 40.93
CA GLN A 139 13.45 -7.66 42.29
C GLN A 139 14.44 -6.49 42.22
N ASN A 140 14.20 -5.45 42.99
CA ASN A 140 15.22 -4.43 43.16
C ASN A 140 16.30 -4.94 44.16
N LYS A 141 17.44 -4.25 44.23
CA LYS A 141 18.56 -4.66 45.07
C LYS A 141 18.16 -4.77 46.56
N GLU A 142 17.34 -3.85 47.03
CA GLU A 142 16.86 -3.81 48.42
C GLU A 142 15.94 -5.00 48.71
N GLN A 143 14.99 -5.29 47.83
CA GLN A 143 14.13 -6.47 47.96
C GLN A 143 14.91 -7.79 47.93
N ILE A 144 15.97 -7.87 47.10
CA ILE A 144 16.87 -9.05 47.11
C ILE A 144 17.54 -9.22 48.47
N ILE A 145 18.07 -8.11 49.00
CA ILE A 145 18.75 -8.09 50.32
C ILE A 145 17.80 -8.50 51.44
N ASP A 146 16.61 -7.94 51.46
CA ASP A 146 15.59 -8.24 52.51
C ASP A 146 15.13 -9.71 52.39
N SER A 147 14.91 -10.20 51.19
CA SER A 147 14.57 -11.61 50.99
C SER A 147 15.69 -12.54 51.45
N VAL A 148 16.95 -12.21 51.09
CA VAL A 148 18.11 -13.00 51.52
C VAL A 148 18.26 -13.04 53.03
N LYS A 149 18.09 -11.90 53.69
CA LYS A 149 18.13 -11.81 55.17
C LYS A 149 17.01 -12.63 55.81
N LYS A 150 15.80 -12.55 55.28
CA LYS A 150 14.64 -13.26 55.79
C LYS A 150 14.77 -14.78 55.65
N ASP A 151 15.25 -15.23 54.48
CA ASP A 151 15.25 -16.65 54.10
C ASP A 151 16.46 -17.41 54.68
N PHE A 152 17.57 -16.71 55.00
CA PHE A 152 18.86 -17.35 55.35
C PHE A 152 19.47 -16.83 56.64
N LEU A 153 18.69 -16.23 57.56
CA LEU A 153 19.18 -15.75 58.85
C LEU A 153 19.83 -16.92 59.60
N ASN A 154 21.01 -16.65 60.19
CA ASN A 154 21.87 -17.61 60.91
C ASN A 154 22.31 -18.82 60.10
N LYS A 155 22.29 -18.72 58.76
CA LYS A 155 22.82 -19.80 57.90
C LYS A 155 24.07 -19.39 57.16
N THR A 156 24.96 -20.37 56.90
CA THR A 156 26.12 -20.20 56.02
C THR A 156 25.68 -20.32 54.59
N ILE A 157 25.88 -19.25 53.82
CA ILE A 157 25.53 -19.20 52.40
C ILE A 157 26.75 -18.92 51.52
N SER A 158 26.71 -19.43 50.26
CA SER A 158 27.62 -19.03 49.22
C SER A 158 26.88 -18.20 48.19
N ILE A 159 27.41 -16.99 47.86
CA ILE A 159 26.86 -16.09 46.87
C ILE A 159 27.54 -16.39 45.54
N LEU A 160 26.77 -16.75 44.52
CA LEU A 160 27.23 -17.17 43.21
C LEU A 160 26.79 -16.23 42.11
N ALA A 161 27.68 -15.93 41.13
CA ALA A 161 27.37 -15.13 39.96
C ALA A 161 27.44 -16.00 38.70
N PRO A 162 26.35 -16.26 37.98
CA PRO A 162 26.38 -17.05 36.75
C PRO A 162 27.08 -16.29 35.62
N VAL A 163 28.06 -16.98 34.95
CA VAL A 163 28.79 -16.37 33.80
C VAL A 163 28.67 -17.21 32.53
N VAL A 164 28.37 -18.49 32.65
CA VAL A 164 28.07 -19.38 31.53
C VAL A 164 26.86 -20.22 31.90
N LYS A 165 25.87 -20.32 31.02
CA LYS A 165 24.70 -21.17 31.23
C LYS A 165 24.42 -22.00 29.98
N SER A 166 24.47 -23.32 30.16
CA SER A 166 24.15 -24.35 29.16
C SER A 166 24.85 -24.14 27.80
N ARG A 167 26.18 -23.88 27.83
CA ARG A 167 27.00 -23.68 26.63
C ARG A 167 28.21 -24.58 26.56
N LYS A 168 28.53 -25.04 25.34
CA LYS A 168 29.76 -25.84 25.08
C LYS A 168 30.98 -24.93 25.02
N GLY A 169 32.13 -25.44 25.50
CA GLY A 169 33.38 -24.70 25.44
C GLY A 169 34.39 -25.14 26.45
N HIS A 170 35.69 -24.95 26.24
CA HIS A 170 36.78 -25.32 27.18
C HIS A 170 37.07 -24.24 28.25
N TYR A 171 36.60 -22.99 28.09
CA TYR A 171 36.58 -21.87 29.03
C TYR A 171 37.90 -21.47 29.72
N LYS A 172 39.07 -21.96 29.28
CA LYS A 172 40.39 -21.64 29.83
C LYS A 172 40.66 -20.13 30.01
N GLU A 173 40.35 -19.34 28.96
CA GLU A 173 40.53 -17.87 29.01
C GLU A 173 39.56 -17.19 29.99
N LEU A 174 38.33 -17.71 30.12
CA LEU A 174 37.34 -17.22 31.06
C LEU A 174 37.83 -17.43 32.50
N PHE A 175 38.32 -18.60 32.84
CA PHE A 175 38.85 -18.89 34.16
C PHE A 175 40.05 -18.00 34.50
N GLN A 176 40.95 -17.75 33.56
CA GLN A 176 42.06 -16.80 33.74
C GLN A 176 41.58 -15.38 33.99
N LYS A 177 40.53 -14.90 33.30
CA LYS A 177 39.93 -13.59 33.53
C LYS A 177 39.26 -13.48 34.89
N ILE A 178 38.56 -14.54 35.35
CA ILE A 178 37.93 -14.61 36.67
C ILE A 178 38.98 -14.53 37.77
N ARG A 179 40.06 -15.29 37.63
CA ARG A 179 41.17 -15.29 38.58
C ARG A 179 41.89 -13.93 38.67
N LYS A 180 42.08 -13.25 37.53
CA LYS A 180 42.65 -11.90 37.49
C LYS A 180 41.77 -10.87 38.20
N LYS A 181 40.44 -11.09 38.29
CA LYS A 181 39.53 -10.25 39.05
C LYS A 181 39.48 -10.54 40.55
N GLY A 182 40.33 -11.51 41.04
CA GLY A 182 40.47 -11.82 42.45
C GLY A 182 39.55 -12.94 42.97
N PHE A 183 38.83 -13.66 42.11
CA PHE A 183 38.01 -14.78 42.54
C PHE A 183 38.81 -16.10 42.48
N ALA A 184 38.78 -16.86 43.59
CA ALA A 184 39.51 -18.12 43.70
C ALA A 184 38.72 -19.34 43.27
N ASN A 185 37.39 -19.35 43.46
CA ASN A 185 36.53 -20.50 43.26
C ASN A 185 35.43 -20.22 42.22
N VAL A 186 35.07 -21.26 41.48
CA VAL A 186 33.91 -21.32 40.59
C VAL A 186 33.09 -22.57 40.87
N ARG A 187 31.79 -22.49 40.66
CA ARG A 187 30.95 -23.68 40.62
C ARG A 187 30.78 -24.10 39.17
N ILE A 188 31.10 -25.33 38.85
CA ILE A 188 31.04 -25.91 37.51
C ILE A 188 30.12 -27.11 37.58
N ASP A 189 29.03 -27.11 36.82
CA ASP A 189 28.05 -28.20 36.70
C ASP A 189 27.54 -28.70 38.08
N GLY A 190 27.46 -27.79 39.04
CA GLY A 190 26.99 -28.04 40.42
C GLY A 190 28.08 -28.24 41.46
N GLU A 191 29.37 -28.44 41.08
CA GLU A 191 30.50 -28.65 42.01
C GLU A 191 31.39 -27.40 42.13
N ILE A 192 31.77 -27.05 43.36
CA ILE A 192 32.67 -25.93 43.62
C ILE A 192 34.12 -26.38 43.43
N VAL A 193 34.84 -25.73 42.50
CA VAL A 193 36.22 -26.07 42.14
C VAL A 193 37.10 -24.81 42.24
N GLU A 194 38.34 -24.99 42.72
CA GLU A 194 39.34 -23.93 42.75
C GLU A 194 39.90 -23.64 41.35
N ILE A 195 40.08 -22.39 40.99
CA ILE A 195 40.62 -21.99 39.68
C ILE A 195 42.15 -22.16 39.66
N THR A 196 42.60 -23.29 39.10
CA THR A 196 44.04 -23.57 38.87
C THR A 196 44.51 -22.87 37.55
N LYS A 197 45.86 -22.75 37.38
CA LYS A 197 46.43 -22.13 36.16
C LYS A 197 46.03 -22.81 34.83
N ASN A 198 45.75 -24.11 34.90
CA ASN A 198 45.43 -24.96 33.73
C ASN A 198 44.00 -25.48 33.70
N LEU A 199 43.12 -24.92 34.49
CA LEU A 199 41.71 -25.33 34.51
C LEU A 199 41.07 -25.10 33.12
N GLN A 200 40.59 -26.22 32.55
CA GLN A 200 39.86 -26.24 31.28
C GLN A 200 38.82 -27.34 31.31
N LEU A 201 37.72 -27.12 30.61
CA LEU A 201 36.60 -28.08 30.54
C LEU A 201 36.57 -28.78 29.18
N ASP A 202 35.78 -29.84 29.10
CA ASP A 202 35.55 -30.56 27.84
C ASP A 202 34.80 -29.63 26.84
N ARG A 203 35.41 -29.47 25.67
CA ARG A 203 34.93 -28.57 24.63
C ARG A 203 33.55 -28.96 24.07
N TYR A 204 33.21 -30.26 24.14
CA TYR A 204 32.01 -30.80 23.50
C TYR A 204 30.84 -30.99 24.46
N SER A 205 31.08 -30.90 25.74
CA SER A 205 30.09 -30.99 26.82
C SER A 205 29.43 -29.61 27.07
N ILE A 206 28.19 -29.66 27.56
CA ILE A 206 27.46 -28.47 27.98
C ILE A 206 27.80 -28.15 29.41
N HIS A 207 28.19 -26.92 29.71
CA HIS A 207 28.60 -26.53 31.06
C HIS A 207 27.78 -25.33 31.57
N ASP A 208 27.58 -25.34 32.89
CA ASP A 208 27.11 -24.22 33.70
C ASP A 208 28.25 -23.75 34.60
N ILE A 209 28.60 -22.46 34.57
CA ILE A 209 29.73 -21.92 35.33
C ILE A 209 29.25 -20.71 36.10
N GLU A 210 29.39 -20.74 37.42
CA GLU A 210 29.12 -19.62 38.30
C GLU A 210 30.38 -19.23 39.10
N ILE A 211 30.61 -17.93 39.26
CA ILE A 211 31.70 -17.42 40.13
C ILE A 211 31.23 -17.47 41.56
N VAL A 212 32.00 -18.07 42.46
CA VAL A 212 31.80 -17.98 43.92
C VAL A 212 32.32 -16.63 44.37
N VAL A 213 31.39 -15.68 44.63
CA VAL A 213 31.75 -14.29 44.98
C VAL A 213 32.13 -14.18 46.45
N ASP A 214 31.35 -14.79 47.33
CA ASP A 214 31.63 -14.78 48.77
C ASP A 214 30.96 -15.96 49.45
N LYS A 215 31.50 -16.37 50.61
CA LYS A 215 30.91 -17.33 51.52
C LYS A 215 30.85 -16.71 52.92
N LEU A 216 29.63 -16.54 53.44
CA LEU A 216 29.41 -15.82 54.70
C LEU A 216 28.22 -16.38 55.47
N ILE A 217 28.20 -16.08 56.80
CA ILE A 217 27.03 -16.35 57.66
C ILE A 217 26.18 -15.10 57.65
N ILE A 218 24.89 -15.22 57.54
CA ILE A 218 23.94 -14.10 57.62
C ILE A 218 23.62 -13.80 59.10
N GLU A 219 24.16 -12.71 59.59
CA GLU A 219 23.93 -12.19 60.95
C GLU A 219 23.32 -10.80 60.85
N GLU A 220 22.58 -10.39 61.90
CA GLU A 220 21.96 -9.02 61.91
C GLU A 220 22.97 -7.89 61.75
N ASN A 221 24.20 -8.06 62.21
CA ASN A 221 25.24 -7.02 62.22
C ASN A 221 26.14 -7.02 60.98
N ASN A 222 26.03 -8.00 60.05
CA ASN A 222 26.94 -8.17 58.92
C ASN A 222 26.43 -7.50 57.62
N ASN A 223 25.69 -6.43 57.75
CA ASN A 223 24.97 -5.79 56.62
C ASN A 223 25.86 -5.29 55.51
N GLN A 224 27.04 -4.68 55.81
CA GLN A 224 27.89 -4.04 54.80
C GLN A 224 28.58 -5.02 53.91
N ARG A 225 29.05 -6.17 54.42
CA ARG A 225 29.69 -7.23 53.65
C ARG A 225 28.68 -7.92 52.73
N LEU A 226 27.49 -8.24 53.24
CA LEU A 226 26.40 -8.81 52.47
C LEU A 226 26.00 -7.89 51.30
N LEU A 227 25.82 -6.57 51.55
CA LEU A 227 25.51 -5.57 50.56
C LEU A 227 26.55 -5.49 49.41
N ASN A 228 27.84 -5.55 49.79
CA ASN A 228 28.94 -5.53 48.82
C ASN A 228 28.99 -6.80 48.00
N SER A 229 28.89 -7.98 48.65
CA SER A 229 28.95 -9.27 47.97
C SER A 229 27.79 -9.49 47.02
N ILE A 230 26.55 -9.10 47.39
CA ILE A 230 25.38 -9.08 46.49
C ILE A 230 25.60 -8.13 45.32
N SER A 231 26.16 -6.93 45.57
CA SER A 231 26.45 -5.97 44.50
C SER A 231 27.45 -6.49 43.47
N ILE A 232 28.54 -7.16 43.96
CA ILE A 232 29.57 -7.76 43.11
C ILE A 232 28.99 -8.95 42.33
N ALA A 233 28.15 -9.80 42.98
CA ALA A 233 27.51 -10.92 42.34
C ALA A 233 26.56 -10.46 41.22
N LEU A 234 25.67 -9.53 41.49
CA LEU A 234 24.75 -8.97 40.48
C LEU A 234 25.48 -8.29 39.32
N LYS A 235 26.63 -7.60 39.59
CA LYS A 235 27.45 -7.00 38.55
C LYS A 235 28.18 -8.06 37.71
N SER A 236 28.67 -9.13 38.32
CA SER A 236 29.42 -10.19 37.62
C SER A 236 28.52 -11.14 36.87
N GLY A 237 27.28 -11.39 37.38
CA GLY A 237 26.26 -12.26 36.79
C GLY A 237 25.22 -11.54 35.93
N ASP A 238 25.55 -10.36 35.42
CA ASP A 238 24.67 -9.56 34.53
C ASP A 238 23.26 -9.36 35.10
N GLY A 239 23.19 -8.93 36.35
CA GLY A 239 21.94 -8.68 37.08
C GLY A 239 21.31 -9.92 37.73
N THR A 240 21.96 -11.08 37.67
CA THR A 240 21.48 -12.35 38.24
C THR A 240 22.46 -12.91 39.24
N MET A 241 21.96 -13.62 40.25
CA MET A 241 22.78 -14.31 41.21
C MET A 241 22.08 -15.54 41.81
N TYR A 242 22.84 -16.49 42.33
CA TYR A 242 22.35 -17.61 43.13
C TYR A 242 22.87 -17.51 44.57
N ILE A 243 22.07 -17.95 45.47
CA ILE A 243 22.49 -18.22 46.85
C ILE A 243 22.37 -19.73 47.11
N LEU A 244 23.50 -20.32 47.49
CA LEU A 244 23.61 -21.71 47.80
C LEU A 244 23.63 -21.86 49.33
N ASP A 245 22.65 -22.61 49.87
CA ASP A 245 22.58 -23.07 51.26
C ASP A 245 22.66 -24.59 51.25
N ASN A 246 23.78 -25.13 51.64
CA ASN A 246 24.12 -26.58 51.54
C ASN A 246 23.88 -27.08 50.10
N ASN A 247 22.80 -27.82 49.83
CA ASN A 247 22.46 -28.35 48.51
C ASN A 247 21.33 -27.60 47.81
N ASN A 248 20.70 -26.58 48.43
CA ASN A 248 19.62 -25.81 47.85
C ASN A 248 20.13 -24.50 47.25
N SER A 249 19.81 -24.24 45.99
CA SER A 249 20.16 -22.96 45.30
C SER A 249 18.93 -22.09 45.05
N ASN A 250 18.91 -20.92 45.64
CA ASN A 250 17.88 -19.91 45.41
C ASN A 250 18.38 -18.87 44.43
N PHE A 251 17.53 -18.56 43.42
CA PHE A 251 17.83 -17.64 42.34
C PHE A 251 17.25 -16.26 42.63
N TYR A 252 18.06 -15.23 42.42
CA TYR A 252 17.65 -13.81 42.54
C TYR A 252 18.08 -13.04 41.31
N SER A 253 17.27 -12.06 40.89
CA SER A 253 17.51 -11.31 39.66
C SER A 253 16.99 -9.88 39.73
N LYS A 254 17.78 -8.97 39.22
CA LYS A 254 17.36 -7.60 38.87
C LYS A 254 16.62 -7.55 37.54
N ASN A 255 16.80 -8.54 36.69
CA ASN A 255 16.12 -8.66 35.41
C ASN A 255 14.79 -9.39 35.60
N LEU A 256 13.90 -9.27 34.63
CA LEU A 256 12.66 -10.03 34.59
C LEU A 256 12.99 -11.52 34.43
N VAL A 257 12.61 -12.35 35.38
CA VAL A 257 12.94 -13.77 35.41
C VAL A 257 11.73 -14.61 35.78
N ASP A 258 11.64 -15.76 35.16
CA ASP A 258 10.77 -16.87 35.60
C ASP A 258 11.51 -17.75 36.61
N PRO A 259 11.09 -17.73 37.90
CA PRO A 259 11.78 -18.48 38.92
C PRO A 259 11.80 -20.02 38.69
N SER A 260 10.79 -20.54 37.96
CA SER A 260 10.64 -21.97 37.73
C SER A 260 11.52 -22.51 36.59
N THR A 261 11.85 -21.69 35.60
CA THR A 261 12.62 -22.13 34.41
C THR A 261 13.96 -21.43 34.26
N GLY A 262 14.20 -20.38 35.04
CA GLY A 262 15.40 -19.54 34.93
C GLY A 262 15.43 -18.67 33.65
N LEU A 263 14.34 -18.64 32.85
CA LEU A 263 14.25 -17.79 31.68
C LEU A 263 14.26 -16.33 32.09
N SER A 264 15.12 -15.52 31.50
CA SER A 264 15.24 -14.09 31.80
C SER A 264 14.98 -13.23 30.56
N PHE A 265 14.30 -12.09 30.75
CA PHE A 265 14.12 -11.06 29.74
C PHE A 265 14.85 -9.79 30.15
N ASN A 266 15.39 -9.09 29.18
CA ASN A 266 15.92 -7.74 29.41
C ASN A 266 14.76 -6.77 29.71
N ASP A 267 15.07 -5.65 30.37
CA ASP A 267 14.09 -4.59 30.61
C ASP A 267 13.54 -4.10 29.28
N PRO A 268 12.21 -4.02 29.12
CA PRO A 268 11.60 -3.66 27.86
C PRO A 268 11.82 -2.17 27.54
N SER A 269 12.34 -1.93 26.34
CA SER A 269 12.41 -0.59 25.76
C SER A 269 11.36 -0.44 24.64
N PRO A 270 10.97 0.78 24.24
CA PRO A 270 10.07 0.93 23.08
C PRO A 270 10.58 0.27 21.81
N ASN A 271 11.91 0.13 21.63
CA ASN A 271 12.52 -0.56 20.51
C ASN A 271 12.34 -2.09 20.55
N SER A 272 12.18 -2.68 21.73
CA SER A 272 11.86 -4.11 21.89
C SER A 272 10.50 -4.49 21.30
N PHE A 273 9.62 -3.54 21.14
CA PHE A 273 8.28 -3.71 20.53
C PHE A 273 8.20 -3.17 19.11
N SER A 274 9.31 -2.82 18.47
CA SER A 274 9.34 -2.30 17.11
C SER A 274 9.65 -3.38 16.10
N PHE A 275 8.72 -3.65 15.18
CA PHE A 275 8.99 -4.52 14.04
C PHE A 275 9.88 -3.86 12.95
N ASN A 276 10.25 -2.58 13.13
CA ASN A 276 11.20 -1.87 12.27
C ASN A 276 12.62 -1.84 12.85
N SER A 277 12.80 -2.38 14.08
CA SER A 277 14.08 -2.38 14.80
C SER A 277 14.62 -3.80 14.97
N PRO A 278 15.96 -4.01 14.83
CA PRO A 278 16.60 -5.30 15.11
C PRO A 278 16.35 -5.82 16.53
N TYR A 279 16.11 -4.94 17.48
CA TYR A 279 15.83 -5.28 18.87
C TYR A 279 14.49 -5.97 19.06
N GLY A 280 13.49 -5.68 18.22
CA GLY A 280 12.13 -6.20 18.38
C GLY A 280 11.62 -7.09 17.25
N TRP A 281 12.17 -7.01 16.05
CA TRP A 281 11.65 -7.76 14.91
C TRP A 281 11.92 -9.28 15.00
N CYS A 282 11.04 -10.08 14.43
CA CYS A 282 11.27 -11.50 14.20
C CYS A 282 12.46 -11.71 13.27
N GLU A 283 13.43 -12.50 13.64
CA GLU A 283 14.69 -12.71 12.89
C GLU A 283 14.46 -13.34 11.51
N SER A 284 13.50 -14.25 11.39
CA SER A 284 13.18 -14.92 10.14
C SER A 284 12.58 -13.98 9.09
N CYS A 285 11.53 -13.22 9.42
CA CYS A 285 10.88 -12.31 8.48
C CYS A 285 11.35 -10.86 8.57
N LYS A 286 12.29 -10.54 9.46
CA LYS A 286 12.83 -9.19 9.70
C LYS A 286 11.72 -8.13 9.84
N GLY A 287 10.66 -8.48 10.58
CA GLY A 287 9.54 -7.59 10.86
C GLY A 287 8.48 -7.47 9.76
N LEU A 288 8.55 -8.26 8.70
CA LEU A 288 7.54 -8.25 7.63
C LEU A 288 6.27 -9.04 7.98
N GLY A 289 6.38 -10.05 8.87
CA GLY A 289 5.28 -10.96 9.23
C GLY A 289 4.95 -12.00 8.16
N ILE A 290 5.48 -11.83 6.95
CA ILE A 290 5.29 -12.72 5.81
C ILE A 290 6.64 -13.12 5.22
N VAL A 291 6.68 -14.29 4.61
CA VAL A 291 7.82 -14.81 3.86
C VAL A 291 7.35 -15.22 2.47
N ASP A 292 8.24 -15.11 1.50
CA ASP A 292 7.99 -15.58 0.15
C ASP A 292 8.27 -17.10 0.12
N GLU A 293 7.24 -17.90 -0.11
CA GLU A 293 7.32 -19.35 -0.30
C GLU A 293 7.13 -19.67 -1.77
N VAL A 294 7.89 -20.62 -2.26
CA VAL A 294 7.77 -21.10 -3.63
C VAL A 294 7.13 -22.48 -3.62
N LEU A 295 6.03 -22.64 -4.35
CA LEU A 295 5.39 -23.95 -4.51
C LEU A 295 6.05 -24.71 -5.65
N LYS A 296 6.38 -26.00 -5.41
CA LYS A 296 6.97 -26.91 -6.37
C LYS A 296 6.10 -27.03 -7.64
N ASP A 297 4.78 -27.10 -7.47
CA ASP A 297 3.78 -27.21 -8.53
C ASP A 297 3.70 -25.98 -9.46
N LEU A 298 4.10 -24.80 -8.98
CA LEU A 298 4.19 -23.60 -9.82
C LEU A 298 5.46 -23.57 -10.66
N ILE A 299 6.53 -24.25 -10.18
CA ILE A 299 7.82 -24.32 -10.90
C ILE A 299 7.77 -25.41 -11.95
N ILE A 300 7.13 -26.55 -11.65
CA ILE A 300 7.05 -27.75 -12.50
C ILE A 300 5.58 -28.07 -12.71
N GLU A 301 5.03 -27.72 -13.87
CA GLU A 301 3.64 -28.03 -14.24
C GLU A 301 3.53 -29.38 -14.95
N ASP A 302 4.58 -29.82 -15.62
CA ASP A 302 4.59 -30.98 -16.48
C ASP A 302 5.86 -31.80 -16.21
N TYR A 303 5.71 -32.90 -15.53
CA TYR A 303 6.81 -33.81 -15.17
C TYR A 303 7.29 -34.67 -16.34
N ASP A 304 6.55 -34.73 -17.44
CA ASP A 304 6.98 -35.41 -18.67
C ASP A 304 7.97 -34.57 -19.47
N LYS A 305 8.05 -33.27 -19.21
CA LYS A 305 9.07 -32.41 -19.83
C LYS A 305 10.42 -32.54 -19.15
N SER A 306 11.46 -32.44 -19.93
CA SER A 306 12.84 -32.35 -19.47
C SER A 306 13.21 -30.93 -19.05
N ILE A 307 14.24 -30.79 -18.17
CA ILE A 307 14.77 -29.48 -17.78
C ILE A 307 15.26 -28.69 -19.01
N SER A 308 15.87 -29.35 -20.00
CA SER A 308 16.33 -28.71 -21.22
C SER A 308 15.20 -28.12 -22.06
N ARG A 309 14.01 -28.74 -22.04
CA ARG A 309 12.81 -28.26 -22.76
C ARG A 309 11.95 -27.30 -21.93
N GLY A 310 12.45 -26.81 -20.81
CA GLY A 310 11.77 -25.84 -19.97
C GLY A 310 10.82 -26.48 -18.94
N GLY A 311 11.06 -27.70 -18.51
CA GLY A 311 10.29 -28.37 -17.46
C GLY A 311 10.37 -27.65 -16.12
N ILE A 312 11.47 -26.89 -15.83
CA ILE A 312 11.56 -25.91 -14.74
C ILE A 312 11.25 -24.53 -15.33
N ILE A 313 10.01 -24.10 -15.22
CA ILE A 313 9.47 -22.92 -15.92
C ILE A 313 10.25 -21.63 -15.67
N PRO A 314 10.68 -21.28 -14.43
CA PRO A 314 11.44 -20.05 -14.19
C PRO A 314 12.78 -19.99 -14.90
N LEU A 315 13.37 -21.12 -15.26
CA LEU A 315 14.63 -21.17 -16.00
C LEU A 315 14.41 -21.05 -17.52
N GLY A 316 13.23 -21.45 -18.00
CA GLY A 316 12.92 -21.54 -19.43
C GLY A 316 13.67 -22.69 -20.13
N GLN A 317 13.76 -22.63 -21.48
CA GLN A 317 14.51 -23.60 -22.26
C GLN A 317 16.02 -23.48 -22.00
N TYR A 318 16.74 -24.56 -22.23
CA TYR A 318 18.19 -24.63 -22.04
C TYR A 318 18.92 -23.45 -22.71
N LYS A 319 19.80 -22.85 -21.94
CA LYS A 319 20.74 -21.81 -22.38
C LYS A 319 22.13 -22.15 -21.83
N ASP A 320 23.16 -21.81 -22.52
CA ASP A 320 24.53 -22.02 -22.05
C ASP A 320 24.96 -20.98 -21.02
N VAL A 321 24.25 -21.01 -19.86
CA VAL A 321 24.49 -20.16 -18.68
C VAL A 321 24.82 -20.99 -17.43
N TRP A 322 25.47 -20.38 -16.45
CA TRP A 322 26.02 -21.04 -15.27
C TRP A 322 25.02 -21.94 -14.53
N ILE A 323 23.75 -21.53 -14.41
CA ILE A 323 22.74 -22.30 -13.67
C ILE A 323 22.50 -23.68 -14.32
N PHE A 324 22.37 -23.73 -15.66
CA PHE A 324 22.14 -24.98 -16.35
C PHE A 324 23.38 -25.90 -16.31
N LYS A 325 24.59 -25.35 -16.33
CA LYS A 325 25.85 -26.14 -16.18
C LYS A 325 25.96 -26.78 -14.83
N LYS A 326 25.57 -26.04 -13.77
CA LYS A 326 25.54 -26.59 -12.40
C LYS A 326 24.53 -27.74 -12.29
N ILE A 327 23.29 -27.53 -12.80
CA ILE A 327 22.26 -28.58 -12.82
C ILE A 327 22.74 -29.81 -13.61
N GLN A 328 23.38 -29.63 -14.78
CA GLN A 328 23.92 -30.72 -15.60
C GLN A 328 25.00 -31.50 -14.84
N SER A 329 25.87 -30.81 -14.09
CA SER A 329 26.89 -31.47 -13.26
C SER A 329 26.27 -32.29 -12.12
N ILE A 330 25.22 -31.80 -11.46
CA ILE A 330 24.49 -32.56 -10.43
C ILE A 330 23.85 -33.80 -11.03
N LEU A 331 23.14 -33.67 -12.17
CA LEU A 331 22.48 -34.78 -12.82
C LEU A 331 23.49 -35.86 -13.28
N LYS A 332 24.65 -35.47 -13.80
CA LYS A 332 25.73 -36.39 -14.20
C LYS A 332 26.27 -37.21 -13.02
N LYS A 333 26.39 -36.64 -11.81
CA LYS A 333 26.77 -37.41 -10.60
C LYS A 333 25.79 -38.56 -10.32
N HIS A 334 24.52 -38.40 -10.72
CA HIS A 334 23.47 -39.40 -10.56
C HIS A 334 23.16 -40.20 -11.83
N LYS A 335 24.05 -40.15 -12.84
CA LYS A 335 23.91 -40.85 -14.15
C LYS A 335 22.67 -40.43 -14.94
N LEU A 336 22.20 -39.18 -14.74
CA LEU A 336 21.06 -38.57 -15.44
C LEU A 336 21.54 -37.47 -16.36
N ASP A 337 20.72 -37.16 -17.39
CA ASP A 337 20.98 -36.08 -18.33
C ASP A 337 19.94 -34.96 -18.19
N ILE A 338 20.28 -33.74 -18.56
CA ILE A 338 19.38 -32.59 -18.54
C ILE A 338 18.20 -32.72 -19.52
N SER A 339 18.31 -33.61 -20.49
CA SER A 339 17.28 -34.00 -21.48
C SER A 339 16.32 -35.08 -20.96
N SER A 340 16.60 -35.71 -19.82
CA SER A 340 15.72 -36.72 -19.21
C SER A 340 14.44 -36.04 -18.67
N PRO A 341 13.27 -36.67 -18.79
CA PRO A 341 12.02 -36.19 -18.18
C PRO A 341 12.16 -35.99 -16.67
N ILE A 342 11.53 -34.96 -16.13
CA ILE A 342 11.65 -34.66 -14.68
C ILE A 342 11.11 -35.81 -13.83
N LYS A 343 10.11 -36.57 -14.29
CA LYS A 343 9.59 -37.74 -13.57
C LYS A 343 10.61 -38.85 -13.33
N GLU A 344 11.67 -38.94 -14.16
CA GLU A 344 12.75 -39.92 -14.00
C GLU A 344 13.82 -39.48 -13.00
N ILE A 345 13.79 -38.21 -12.58
CA ILE A 345 14.73 -37.65 -11.61
C ILE A 345 14.25 -38.02 -10.19
N PRO A 346 15.06 -38.74 -9.41
CA PRO A 346 14.70 -39.05 -8.02
C PRO A 346 14.38 -37.82 -7.21
N GLU A 347 13.40 -37.89 -6.34
CA GLU A 347 12.90 -36.73 -5.58
C GLU A 347 14.01 -36.03 -4.79
N LYS A 348 14.92 -36.80 -4.18
CA LYS A 348 16.10 -36.22 -3.47
C LYS A 348 16.99 -35.39 -4.39
N VAL A 349 17.21 -35.83 -5.63
CA VAL A 349 18.02 -35.09 -6.61
C VAL A 349 17.29 -33.85 -7.10
N LEU A 350 15.98 -33.97 -7.31
CA LEU A 350 15.14 -32.84 -7.68
C LEU A 350 15.13 -31.78 -6.57
N ASP A 351 15.09 -32.18 -5.31
CA ASP A 351 15.17 -31.27 -4.16
C ASP A 351 16.55 -30.58 -4.07
N ILE A 352 17.65 -31.28 -4.36
CA ILE A 352 18.97 -30.65 -4.49
C ILE A 352 18.97 -29.61 -5.61
N ILE A 353 18.37 -29.92 -6.77
CA ILE A 353 18.25 -28.96 -7.87
C ILE A 353 17.44 -27.74 -7.49
N LEU A 354 16.33 -27.92 -6.78
CA LEU A 354 15.44 -26.81 -6.40
C LEU A 354 15.97 -25.98 -5.22
N TYR A 355 16.43 -26.63 -4.16
CA TYR A 355 16.78 -25.97 -2.89
C TYR A 355 18.29 -25.80 -2.68
N GLY A 356 19.11 -26.61 -3.36
CA GLY A 356 20.56 -26.71 -3.11
C GLY A 356 20.87 -27.52 -1.86
N ASP A 357 22.07 -28.08 -1.82
CA ASP A 357 22.68 -28.75 -0.64
C ASP A 357 23.82 -27.94 -0.05
N GLY A 358 24.24 -26.88 -0.71
CA GLY A 358 25.39 -26.04 -0.32
C GLY A 358 26.74 -26.62 -0.72
N ASP A 359 26.76 -27.79 -1.35
CA ASP A 359 27.97 -28.44 -1.81
C ASP A 359 28.59 -27.77 -3.04
N ASP A 360 29.89 -27.99 -3.22
CA ASP A 360 30.62 -27.52 -4.38
C ASP A 360 30.33 -28.40 -5.60
N VAL A 361 29.92 -27.79 -6.68
CA VAL A 361 29.64 -28.44 -7.95
C VAL A 361 30.73 -28.09 -8.95
N ALA A 362 31.35 -29.11 -9.56
CA ALA A 362 32.36 -28.92 -10.58
C ALA A 362 31.74 -28.49 -11.93
N VAL A 363 32.14 -27.34 -12.44
CA VAL A 363 31.67 -26.82 -13.73
C VAL A 363 32.83 -26.52 -14.64
N ASN A 364 32.76 -26.99 -15.90
CA ASN A 364 33.78 -26.73 -16.91
C ASN A 364 33.79 -25.24 -17.32
N SER A 365 34.98 -24.65 -17.36
CA SER A 365 35.20 -23.27 -17.78
C SER A 365 35.08 -23.15 -19.30
N LYS A 366 34.28 -22.21 -19.81
CA LYS A 366 34.26 -21.85 -21.24
C LYS A 366 35.53 -21.14 -21.69
N LYS A 367 36.11 -20.31 -20.79
CA LYS A 367 37.26 -19.47 -21.09
C LYS A 367 38.59 -20.25 -21.10
N TYR A 368 38.63 -21.34 -20.32
CA TYR A 368 39.79 -22.21 -20.19
C TYR A 368 39.32 -23.68 -20.29
N PRO A 369 39.28 -24.27 -21.51
CA PRO A 369 38.90 -25.68 -21.74
C PRO A 369 39.74 -26.61 -20.88
N GLY A 370 39.11 -27.58 -20.19
CA GLY A 370 39.80 -28.52 -19.30
C GLY A 370 39.95 -28.08 -17.84
N THR A 371 39.64 -26.81 -17.51
CA THR A 371 39.68 -26.35 -16.11
C THR A 371 38.33 -26.53 -15.42
N LEU A 372 38.30 -27.25 -14.31
CA LEU A 372 37.14 -27.42 -13.45
C LEU A 372 37.08 -26.31 -12.39
N TRP A 373 35.93 -25.63 -12.30
CA TRP A 373 35.65 -24.65 -11.25
C TRP A 373 34.71 -25.28 -10.24
N TYR A 374 35.09 -25.29 -8.98
CA TYR A 374 34.25 -25.74 -7.88
C TYR A 374 33.45 -24.55 -7.37
N VAL A 375 32.13 -24.57 -7.52
CA VAL A 375 31.25 -23.44 -7.16
C VAL A 375 30.07 -23.95 -6.34
N LYS A 376 29.79 -23.30 -5.22
CA LYS A 376 28.63 -23.63 -4.38
C LYS A 376 27.31 -23.56 -5.15
N TYR A 377 26.48 -24.56 -4.93
CA TYR A 377 25.15 -24.62 -5.51
C TYR A 377 24.07 -24.29 -4.45
N HIS A 378 23.30 -23.26 -4.68
CA HIS A 378 22.26 -22.76 -3.75
C HIS A 378 20.82 -23.05 -4.23
N GLY A 379 20.68 -23.81 -5.32
CA GLY A 379 19.37 -24.18 -5.87
C GLY A 379 18.72 -23.15 -6.80
N VAL A 380 17.73 -23.62 -7.55
CA VAL A 380 16.92 -22.78 -8.45
C VAL A 380 16.13 -21.71 -7.68
N ILE A 381 15.62 -22.03 -6.51
CA ILE A 381 14.83 -21.08 -5.69
C ILE A 381 15.68 -19.90 -5.23
N ASP A 382 16.94 -20.12 -4.84
CA ASP A 382 17.85 -19.02 -4.50
C ASP A 382 18.16 -18.16 -5.75
N PHE A 383 18.37 -18.80 -6.91
CA PHE A 383 18.51 -18.09 -8.18
C PHE A 383 17.29 -17.24 -8.50
N MET A 384 16.06 -17.74 -8.27
CA MET A 384 14.82 -16.98 -8.47
C MET A 384 14.73 -15.79 -7.52
N LYS A 385 15.07 -15.97 -6.23
CA LYS A 385 15.11 -14.88 -5.24
C LYS A 385 16.08 -13.78 -5.67
N LYS A 386 17.30 -14.12 -6.07
CA LYS A 386 18.29 -13.17 -6.59
C LYS A 386 17.86 -12.50 -7.88
N SER A 387 17.17 -13.23 -8.76
CA SER A 387 16.62 -12.68 -10.01
C SER A 387 15.48 -11.68 -9.78
N LYS A 388 14.76 -11.79 -8.67
CA LYS A 388 13.72 -10.84 -8.24
C LYS A 388 14.30 -9.47 -7.86
N ASP A 389 15.54 -9.41 -7.39
CA ASP A 389 16.22 -8.17 -6.99
C ASP A 389 16.88 -7.43 -8.19
N VAL A 390 16.86 -8.01 -9.37
CA VAL A 390 17.42 -7.38 -10.60
C VAL A 390 16.54 -6.22 -11.05
N LYS A 391 17.17 -5.17 -11.63
CA LYS A 391 16.51 -3.94 -12.11
C LYS A 391 15.43 -4.14 -13.19
N SER A 392 15.40 -5.30 -13.86
CA SER A 392 14.42 -5.58 -14.93
C SER A 392 13.02 -5.89 -14.38
N LYS A 393 12.08 -4.99 -14.65
CA LYS A 393 10.68 -5.11 -14.21
C LYS A 393 9.97 -6.36 -14.75
N LYS A 394 10.22 -6.72 -16.02
CA LYS A 394 9.62 -7.92 -16.64
C LYS A 394 10.06 -9.21 -15.94
N ILE A 395 11.36 -9.31 -15.61
CA ILE A 395 11.90 -10.47 -14.87
C ILE A 395 11.28 -10.53 -13.48
N LYS A 396 11.17 -9.40 -12.81
CA LYS A 396 10.57 -9.33 -11.48
C LYS A 396 9.09 -9.75 -11.48
N GLU A 397 8.29 -9.21 -12.40
CA GLU A 397 6.87 -9.56 -12.55
C GLU A 397 6.71 -11.06 -12.90
N PHE A 398 7.52 -11.59 -13.82
CA PHE A 398 7.49 -13.01 -14.14
C PHE A 398 7.90 -13.90 -12.96
N MET A 399 8.91 -13.50 -12.19
CA MET A 399 9.32 -14.26 -10.99
C MET A 399 8.28 -14.17 -9.87
N ASP A 400 7.62 -13.00 -9.70
CA ASP A 400 6.59 -12.81 -8.67
C ASP A 400 5.42 -13.81 -8.80
N ASP A 401 5.14 -14.32 -10.00
CA ASP A 401 4.07 -15.31 -10.25
C ASP A 401 4.35 -16.69 -9.59
N PHE A 402 5.61 -16.97 -9.22
CA PHE A 402 6.01 -18.22 -8.59
C PHE A 402 6.12 -18.14 -7.06
N PHE A 403 5.98 -16.93 -6.49
CA PHE A 403 6.10 -16.71 -5.07
C PHE A 403 4.75 -16.48 -4.42
N LEU A 404 4.41 -17.30 -3.44
CA LEU A 404 3.28 -17.08 -2.56
C LEU A 404 3.72 -16.39 -1.28
N LYS A 405 2.98 -15.38 -0.90
CA LYS A 405 3.18 -14.73 0.41
C LYS A 405 2.47 -15.53 1.47
N LYS A 406 3.25 -16.17 2.34
CA LYS A 406 2.75 -16.94 3.48
C LYS A 406 3.09 -16.25 4.78
N LYS A 407 2.26 -16.44 5.81
CA LYS A 407 2.61 -15.97 7.16
C LYS A 407 3.91 -16.62 7.60
N CYS A 408 4.79 -15.84 8.23
CA CYS A 408 6.05 -16.35 8.76
C CYS A 408 5.78 -17.45 9.79
N SER A 409 6.35 -18.64 9.61
CA SER A 409 6.14 -19.78 10.50
C SER A 409 6.71 -19.58 11.92
N VAL A 410 7.71 -18.70 12.07
CA VAL A 410 8.35 -18.44 13.38
C VAL A 410 7.51 -17.49 14.23
N CYS A 411 6.98 -16.42 13.65
CA CYS A 411 6.17 -15.44 14.39
C CYS A 411 4.68 -15.48 14.04
N ASN A 412 4.21 -16.42 13.21
CA ASN A 412 2.81 -16.56 12.79
C ASN A 412 2.15 -15.27 12.26
N GLY A 413 2.99 -14.35 11.73
CA GLY A 413 2.53 -13.06 11.23
C GLY A 413 2.66 -11.90 12.22
N ASP A 414 3.02 -12.14 13.48
CA ASP A 414 3.11 -11.13 14.55
C ASP A 414 4.26 -10.13 14.39
N ARG A 415 5.20 -10.37 13.47
CA ARG A 415 6.34 -9.51 13.10
C ARG A 415 7.41 -9.33 14.17
N LEU A 416 7.14 -9.66 15.43
CA LEU A 416 7.99 -9.43 16.60
C LEU A 416 8.68 -10.70 17.07
N LYS A 417 9.73 -10.54 17.90
CA LYS A 417 10.37 -11.62 18.62
C LYS A 417 9.42 -12.26 19.62
N LYS A 418 9.69 -13.53 19.96
CA LYS A 418 8.88 -14.31 20.89
C LYS A 418 8.81 -13.68 22.28
N GLU A 419 9.92 -13.14 22.78
CA GLU A 419 9.99 -12.43 24.05
C GLU A 419 9.03 -11.22 24.09
N SER A 420 9.06 -10.38 23.04
CA SER A 420 8.23 -9.18 22.96
C SER A 420 6.73 -9.48 22.96
N LEU A 421 6.33 -10.65 22.44
CA LEU A 421 4.93 -11.07 22.40
C LEU A 421 4.42 -11.58 23.77
N HIS A 422 5.32 -11.82 24.74
CA HIS A 422 4.95 -12.29 26.08
C HIS A 422 4.82 -11.18 27.12
N PHE A 423 4.97 -9.92 26.69
CA PHE A 423 4.56 -8.77 27.47
C PHE A 423 3.08 -8.46 27.21
N LYS A 424 2.27 -8.40 28.26
CA LYS A 424 0.81 -8.27 28.15
C LYS A 424 0.28 -7.11 29.00
N ILE A 425 -0.77 -6.48 28.48
CA ILE A 425 -1.62 -5.51 29.20
C ILE A 425 -3.04 -6.05 29.09
N ASN A 426 -3.70 -6.23 30.23
CA ASN A 426 -5.05 -6.81 30.29
C ASN A 426 -5.17 -8.10 29.43
N ASN A 427 -4.21 -9.02 29.60
CA ASN A 427 -4.09 -10.31 28.90
C ASN A 427 -3.89 -10.24 27.38
N LYS A 428 -3.61 -9.07 26.81
CA LYS A 428 -3.34 -8.89 25.40
C LYS A 428 -1.89 -8.45 25.15
N ASN A 429 -1.24 -9.01 24.15
CA ASN A 429 0.05 -8.56 23.67
C ASN A 429 -0.12 -7.46 22.60
N ILE A 430 0.96 -6.78 22.24
CA ILE A 430 0.93 -5.66 21.29
C ILE A 430 0.50 -6.10 19.88
N SER A 431 0.83 -7.32 19.45
CA SER A 431 0.44 -7.83 18.13
C SER A 431 -1.06 -8.12 18.06
N GLU A 432 -1.61 -8.75 19.09
CA GLU A 432 -3.05 -8.98 19.19
C GLU A 432 -3.85 -7.67 19.13
N LEU A 433 -3.37 -6.60 19.76
CA LEU A 433 -4.00 -5.28 19.68
C LEU A 433 -3.91 -4.68 18.28
N ASN A 434 -2.76 -4.84 17.65
CA ASN A 434 -2.52 -4.32 16.29
C ASN A 434 -3.40 -5.00 15.23
N GLN A 435 -3.74 -6.27 15.45
CA GLN A 435 -4.58 -7.07 14.56
C GLN A 435 -6.08 -6.82 14.75
N MET A 436 -6.48 -6.21 15.87
CA MET A 436 -7.89 -5.85 16.09
C MET A 436 -8.35 -4.77 15.11
N ASP A 437 -9.60 -4.84 14.71
CA ASP A 437 -10.25 -3.72 14.04
C ASP A 437 -10.36 -2.51 14.98
N ILE A 438 -10.36 -1.30 14.40
CA ILE A 438 -10.33 -0.04 15.15
C ILE A 438 -11.49 0.06 16.14
N LYS A 439 -12.67 -0.46 15.80
CA LYS A 439 -13.85 -0.43 16.69
C LYS A 439 -13.66 -1.34 17.89
N THR A 440 -13.20 -2.57 17.70
CA THR A 440 -12.90 -3.53 18.77
C THR A 440 -11.74 -3.03 19.64
N PHE A 441 -10.71 -2.45 19.02
CA PHE A 441 -9.59 -1.85 19.74
C PHE A 441 -10.03 -0.67 20.62
N SER A 442 -10.91 0.21 20.14
CA SER A 442 -11.51 1.30 20.94
C SER A 442 -12.24 0.76 22.17
N SER A 443 -13.04 -0.29 21.99
CA SER A 443 -13.76 -0.94 23.10
C SER A 443 -12.81 -1.57 24.13
N TRP A 444 -11.72 -2.20 23.64
CA TRP A 444 -10.68 -2.75 24.50
C TRP A 444 -9.99 -1.64 25.30
N LEU A 445 -9.64 -0.52 24.68
CA LEU A 445 -8.94 0.61 25.31
C LEU A 445 -9.75 1.17 26.50
N ASN A 446 -11.06 1.40 26.32
CA ASN A 446 -11.96 1.89 27.35
C ASN A 446 -12.09 0.90 28.54
N ASN A 447 -12.04 -0.41 28.27
CA ASN A 447 -12.10 -1.44 29.30
C ASN A 447 -10.74 -1.66 29.99
N ALA A 448 -9.65 -1.51 29.27
CA ALA A 448 -8.30 -1.70 29.81
C ALA A 448 -7.96 -0.66 30.87
N GLU A 449 -8.34 0.61 30.67
CA GLU A 449 -8.10 1.69 31.63
C GLU A 449 -8.68 1.38 33.03
N LYS A 450 -9.85 0.72 33.07
CA LYS A 450 -10.53 0.34 34.30
C LYS A 450 -9.85 -0.81 35.06
N LYS A 451 -9.09 -1.64 34.39
CA LYS A 451 -8.50 -2.89 34.93
C LYS A 451 -7.02 -2.76 35.32
N LEU A 452 -6.40 -1.61 35.07
CA LEU A 452 -5.01 -1.36 35.43
C LEU A 452 -4.87 -1.11 36.93
N ASN A 453 -3.74 -1.56 37.51
CA ASN A 453 -3.39 -1.24 38.90
C ASN A 453 -3.00 0.25 39.06
N GLY A 454 -2.80 0.73 40.30
CA GLY A 454 -2.56 2.15 40.56
C GLY A 454 -1.39 2.77 39.81
N GLU A 455 -0.23 2.11 39.81
CA GLU A 455 0.98 2.59 39.11
C GLU A 455 0.81 2.54 37.60
N GLN A 456 0.32 1.43 37.08
CA GLN A 456 0.05 1.27 35.65
C GLN A 456 -0.95 2.31 35.14
N LYS A 457 -1.95 2.65 35.93
CA LYS A 457 -2.98 3.65 35.58
C LYS A 457 -2.38 5.05 35.45
N ILE A 458 -1.47 5.43 36.35
CA ILE A 458 -0.79 6.73 36.30
C ILE A 458 0.03 6.84 34.99
N ILE A 459 0.79 5.80 34.66
CA ILE A 459 1.63 5.77 33.46
C ILE A 459 0.80 5.72 32.17
N ALA A 460 -0.26 4.90 32.16
CA ALA A 460 -1.05 4.64 30.96
C ALA A 460 -2.02 5.77 30.60
N LYS A 461 -2.53 6.53 31.59
CA LYS A 461 -3.57 7.54 31.39
C LYS A 461 -3.25 8.58 30.30
N PRO A 462 -2.08 9.26 30.27
CA PRO A 462 -1.74 10.19 29.20
C PRO A 462 -1.62 9.50 27.85
N ILE A 463 -1.07 8.29 27.81
CA ILE A 463 -0.90 7.52 26.58
C ILE A 463 -2.27 7.09 26.02
N PHE A 464 -3.18 6.61 26.88
CA PHE A 464 -4.54 6.25 26.49
C PHE A 464 -5.31 7.43 25.91
N LYS A 465 -5.15 8.63 26.48
CA LYS A 465 -5.77 9.85 25.96
C LYS A 465 -5.33 10.11 24.51
N GLU A 466 -4.03 10.05 24.22
CA GLU A 466 -3.48 10.26 22.89
C GLU A 466 -3.95 9.20 21.89
N ILE A 467 -3.96 7.93 22.29
CA ILE A 467 -4.46 6.83 21.45
C ILE A 467 -5.96 7.01 21.20
N SER A 468 -6.76 7.33 22.25
CA SER A 468 -8.21 7.50 22.12
C SER A 468 -8.59 8.63 21.18
N GLN A 469 -7.88 9.75 21.20
CA GLN A 469 -8.11 10.87 20.29
C GLN A 469 -7.91 10.42 18.83
N ARG A 470 -6.78 9.75 18.52
CA ARG A 470 -6.47 9.27 17.16
C ARG A 470 -7.45 8.20 16.68
N ILE A 471 -7.83 7.28 17.56
CA ILE A 471 -8.82 6.24 17.25
C ILE A 471 -10.20 6.84 16.95
N ASN A 472 -10.64 7.83 17.75
CA ASN A 472 -11.92 8.50 17.51
C ASN A 472 -11.97 9.21 16.17
N LEU A 473 -10.86 9.81 15.73
CA LEU A 473 -10.76 10.40 14.38
C LEU A 473 -10.92 9.35 13.28
N LEU A 474 -10.27 8.19 13.41
CA LEU A 474 -10.44 7.10 12.47
C LEU A 474 -11.87 6.55 12.44
N LEU A 475 -12.52 6.45 13.60
CA LEU A 475 -13.93 6.04 13.71
C LEU A 475 -14.87 7.05 13.04
N ASN A 476 -14.64 8.36 13.25
CA ASN A 476 -15.41 9.43 12.64
C ASN A 476 -15.26 9.47 11.11
N LEU A 477 -14.12 9.07 10.57
CA LEU A 477 -13.88 8.96 9.13
C LEU A 477 -14.35 7.62 8.51
N GLY A 478 -15.08 6.79 9.27
CA GLY A 478 -15.68 5.55 8.76
C GLY A 478 -14.69 4.39 8.61
N LEU A 479 -13.46 4.50 9.16
CA LEU A 479 -12.43 3.47 9.03
C LEU A 479 -12.49 2.40 10.13
N THR A 480 -13.70 2.07 10.60
CA THR A 480 -13.98 1.20 11.74
C THR A 480 -13.46 -0.23 11.58
N TYR A 481 -13.37 -0.71 10.33
CA TYR A 481 -13.05 -2.07 9.94
C TYR A 481 -11.56 -2.32 9.70
N LEU A 482 -10.73 -1.28 9.66
CA LEU A 482 -9.30 -1.42 9.46
C LEU A 482 -8.63 -1.89 10.74
N SER A 483 -7.57 -2.70 10.59
CA SER A 483 -6.65 -3.05 11.68
C SER A 483 -5.39 -2.17 11.62
N LEU A 484 -4.74 -1.99 12.76
CA LEU A 484 -3.53 -1.15 12.83
C LEU A 484 -2.33 -1.78 12.13
N ASP A 485 -2.28 -3.11 12.01
CA ASP A 485 -1.23 -3.85 11.32
C ASP A 485 -1.39 -3.88 9.80
N ARG A 486 -2.54 -3.41 9.27
CA ARG A 486 -2.79 -3.41 7.83
C ARG A 486 -1.77 -2.58 7.08
N SER A 487 -1.14 -3.19 6.08
CA SER A 487 -0.12 -2.55 5.25
C SER A 487 -0.74 -1.43 4.39
N LEU A 488 -0.08 -0.27 4.31
CA LEU A 488 -0.51 0.85 3.45
C LEU A 488 -0.60 0.47 1.96
N LYS A 489 0.16 -0.52 1.51
CA LYS A 489 0.09 -1.03 0.13
C LYS A 489 -1.23 -1.73 -0.21
N SER A 490 -1.92 -2.24 0.80
CA SER A 490 -3.19 -2.98 0.63
C SER A 490 -4.42 -2.09 0.76
N LEU A 491 -4.22 -0.80 1.05
CA LEU A 491 -5.30 0.18 1.17
C LEU A 491 -5.72 0.71 -0.20
N SER A 492 -7.00 0.99 -0.35
CA SER A 492 -7.51 1.79 -1.47
C SER A 492 -6.99 3.24 -1.38
N GLY A 493 -7.03 3.98 -2.49
CA GLY A 493 -6.62 5.38 -2.52
C GLY A 493 -7.39 6.23 -1.50
N GLY A 494 -8.70 6.05 -1.42
CA GLY A 494 -9.56 6.75 -0.46
C GLY A 494 -9.30 6.38 1.00
N GLU A 495 -9.04 5.09 1.32
CA GLU A 495 -8.64 4.67 2.68
C GLU A 495 -7.35 5.35 3.12
N ALA A 496 -6.33 5.33 2.26
CA ALA A 496 -5.04 5.96 2.55
C ALA A 496 -5.16 7.47 2.75
N GLN A 497 -5.98 8.14 1.95
CA GLN A 497 -6.25 9.58 2.05
C GLN A 497 -6.95 9.92 3.37
N ARG A 498 -7.98 9.15 3.76
CA ARG A 498 -8.70 9.36 5.04
C ARG A 498 -7.82 9.12 6.26
N ILE A 499 -6.90 8.14 6.22
CA ILE A 499 -5.94 7.94 7.31
C ILE A 499 -5.01 9.16 7.43
N ARG A 500 -4.52 9.72 6.31
CA ARG A 500 -3.73 10.95 6.32
C ARG A 500 -4.54 12.13 6.86
N LEU A 501 -5.81 12.25 6.46
CA LEU A 501 -6.72 13.28 6.99
C LEU A 501 -6.88 13.13 8.49
N ALA A 502 -7.12 11.90 9.02
CA ALA A 502 -7.19 11.63 10.45
C ALA A 502 -5.91 12.07 11.17
N THR A 503 -4.75 11.76 10.61
CA THR A 503 -3.45 12.17 11.18
C THR A 503 -3.33 13.68 11.24
N GLN A 504 -3.71 14.40 10.17
CA GLN A 504 -3.64 15.86 10.11
C GLN A 504 -4.63 16.53 11.09
N ILE A 505 -5.86 16.03 11.19
CA ILE A 505 -6.82 16.52 12.20
C ILE A 505 -6.27 16.29 13.61
N GLY A 506 -5.61 15.15 13.83
CA GLY A 506 -5.01 14.79 15.11
C GLY A 506 -3.88 15.72 15.56
N THR A 507 -3.20 16.42 14.63
CA THR A 507 -2.18 17.43 14.99
C THR A 507 -2.75 18.71 15.58
N GLN A 508 -4.06 18.95 15.46
CA GLN A 508 -4.76 20.15 15.94
C GLN A 508 -4.14 21.46 15.46
N LEU A 509 -3.56 21.49 14.28
CA LEU A 509 -3.01 22.70 13.68
C LEU A 509 -4.13 23.71 13.40
N VAL A 510 -3.85 24.99 13.63
CA VAL A 510 -4.78 26.11 13.45
C VAL A 510 -4.19 27.10 12.45
N GLY A 511 -5.05 27.77 11.66
CA GLY A 511 -4.63 28.78 10.69
C GLY A 511 -3.99 28.21 9.43
N VAL A 512 -4.19 26.93 9.14
CA VAL A 512 -3.67 26.21 7.97
C VAL A 512 -4.70 26.19 6.84
N LEU A 513 -4.23 26.21 5.60
CA LEU A 513 -5.04 25.94 4.42
C LEU A 513 -4.86 24.47 4.01
N TYR A 514 -5.91 23.67 4.15
CA TYR A 514 -5.93 22.28 3.67
C TYR A 514 -6.50 22.20 2.26
N ILE A 515 -5.83 21.46 1.38
CA ILE A 515 -6.33 21.18 0.03
C ILE A 515 -6.47 19.67 -0.14
N LEU A 516 -7.70 19.22 -0.39
CA LEU A 516 -8.05 17.81 -0.54
C LEU A 516 -8.51 17.51 -1.97
N ASP A 517 -8.03 16.38 -2.50
CA ASP A 517 -8.41 15.88 -3.82
C ASP A 517 -9.42 14.74 -3.68
N GLU A 518 -10.69 15.02 -3.98
CA GLU A 518 -11.80 14.06 -4.03
C GLU A 518 -11.85 13.11 -2.80
N PRO A 519 -11.97 13.63 -1.57
CA PRO A 519 -11.90 12.80 -0.37
C PRO A 519 -13.11 11.86 -0.16
N SER A 520 -14.20 12.04 -0.92
CA SER A 520 -15.38 11.17 -0.89
C SER A 520 -15.22 9.87 -1.70
N ILE A 521 -14.12 9.71 -2.43
CA ILE A 521 -13.89 8.54 -3.30
C ILE A 521 -13.96 7.22 -2.53
N GLY A 522 -14.67 6.24 -3.12
CA GLY A 522 -14.84 4.90 -2.56
C GLY A 522 -15.65 4.87 -1.26
N LEU A 523 -16.33 5.97 -0.93
CA LEU A 523 -17.22 6.04 0.22
C LEU A 523 -18.65 5.68 -0.17
N HIS A 524 -19.25 4.86 0.68
CA HIS A 524 -20.69 4.75 0.69
C HIS A 524 -21.33 6.04 1.22
N GLN A 525 -22.52 6.42 0.76
CA GLN A 525 -23.21 7.66 1.16
C GLN A 525 -23.29 7.83 2.68
N ARG A 526 -23.52 6.76 3.42
CA ARG A 526 -23.52 6.76 4.88
C ARG A 526 -22.22 7.30 5.48
N ASP A 527 -21.08 6.93 4.90
CA ASP A 527 -19.77 7.32 5.43
C ASP A 527 -19.33 8.69 4.94
N ASN A 528 -19.89 9.15 3.80
CA ASN A 528 -19.67 10.51 3.27
C ASN A 528 -20.18 11.60 4.23
N ILE A 529 -21.33 11.37 4.86
CA ILE A 529 -21.88 12.29 5.90
C ILE A 529 -20.90 12.47 7.06
N LYS A 530 -20.23 11.40 7.49
CA LYS A 530 -19.23 11.45 8.56
C LYS A 530 -17.99 12.24 8.14
N LEU A 531 -17.54 12.06 6.90
CA LEU A 531 -16.42 12.82 6.34
C LEU A 531 -16.73 14.31 6.33
N ILE A 532 -17.91 14.72 5.85
CA ILE A 532 -18.36 16.12 5.83
C ILE A 532 -18.33 16.72 7.23
N LYS A 533 -18.82 15.97 8.23
CA LYS A 533 -18.77 16.40 9.63
C LYS A 533 -17.34 16.64 10.11
N SER A 534 -16.42 15.71 9.83
CA SER A 534 -15.01 15.84 10.21
C SER A 534 -14.30 17.02 9.52
N LEU A 535 -14.64 17.32 8.28
CA LEU A 535 -14.12 18.51 7.57
C LEU A 535 -14.65 19.80 8.19
N LYS A 536 -15.93 19.83 8.59
CA LYS A 536 -16.48 20.97 9.33
C LYS A 536 -15.82 21.16 10.68
N GLU A 537 -15.57 20.09 11.44
CA GLU A 537 -14.81 20.14 12.68
C GLU A 537 -13.40 20.72 12.47
N LEU A 538 -12.70 20.30 11.42
CA LEU A 538 -11.38 20.83 11.05
C LEU A 538 -11.41 22.31 10.67
N ARG A 539 -12.46 22.76 9.96
CA ARG A 539 -12.73 24.19 9.66
C ARG A 539 -12.97 24.99 10.94
N ASP A 540 -13.80 24.46 11.83
CA ASP A 540 -14.21 25.13 13.06
C ASP A 540 -13.06 25.30 14.07
N LEU A 541 -11.98 24.52 13.92
CA LEU A 541 -10.70 24.75 14.59
C LEU A 541 -9.96 26.03 14.11
N GLY A 542 -10.48 26.75 13.11
CA GLY A 542 -9.87 27.95 12.53
C GLY A 542 -9.01 27.70 11.28
N ASN A 543 -9.29 26.63 10.55
CA ASN A 543 -8.60 26.27 9.31
C ASN A 543 -9.43 26.60 8.08
N THR A 544 -8.78 26.87 6.96
CA THR A 544 -9.44 27.00 5.67
C THR A 544 -9.31 25.68 4.92
N ILE A 545 -10.40 25.19 4.32
CA ILE A 545 -10.41 23.93 3.62
C ILE A 545 -10.88 24.12 2.19
N ILE A 546 -10.05 23.73 1.24
CA ILE A 546 -10.41 23.63 -0.19
C ILE A 546 -10.55 22.15 -0.54
N VAL A 547 -11.68 21.78 -1.11
CA VAL A 547 -11.95 20.40 -1.56
C VAL A 547 -12.25 20.45 -3.05
N VAL A 548 -11.48 19.71 -3.85
CA VAL A 548 -11.83 19.44 -5.25
C VAL A 548 -12.80 18.27 -5.24
N GLU A 549 -14.07 18.50 -5.63
CA GLU A 549 -15.10 17.48 -5.45
C GLU A 549 -16.22 17.55 -6.50
N HIS A 550 -16.89 16.39 -6.64
CA HIS A 550 -18.05 16.20 -7.51
C HIS A 550 -19.28 15.67 -6.77
N ASP A 551 -19.12 15.32 -5.48
CA ASP A 551 -20.19 14.78 -4.66
C ASP A 551 -21.23 15.84 -4.32
N ARG A 552 -22.52 15.49 -4.50
CA ARG A 552 -23.65 16.39 -4.27
C ARG A 552 -23.77 16.85 -2.82
N ASP A 553 -23.64 15.91 -1.88
CA ASP A 553 -23.79 16.21 -0.46
C ASP A 553 -22.65 17.10 0.03
N MET A 554 -21.43 16.86 -0.44
CA MET A 554 -20.28 17.71 -0.13
C MET A 554 -20.51 19.16 -0.61
N MET A 555 -20.98 19.34 -1.85
CA MET A 555 -21.30 20.67 -2.39
C MET A 555 -22.39 21.38 -1.60
N LEU A 556 -23.49 20.69 -1.28
CA LEU A 556 -24.62 21.26 -0.53
C LEU A 556 -24.29 21.63 0.93
N HIS A 557 -23.24 21.00 1.50
CA HIS A 557 -22.79 21.28 2.86
C HIS A 557 -21.59 22.23 2.96
N ALA A 558 -21.04 22.69 1.82
CA ALA A 558 -19.95 23.65 1.76
C ALA A 558 -20.40 25.06 2.20
N ASP A 559 -19.45 25.89 2.60
CA ASP A 559 -19.70 27.31 2.84
C ASP A 559 -19.70 28.11 1.54
N ASN A 560 -18.86 27.68 0.56
CA ASN A 560 -18.77 28.25 -0.76
C ASN A 560 -18.51 27.17 -1.81
N ILE A 561 -19.12 27.33 -2.99
CA ILE A 561 -18.89 26.50 -4.17
C ILE A 561 -18.29 27.40 -5.27
N ILE A 562 -17.27 26.87 -5.94
CA ILE A 562 -16.62 27.49 -7.10
C ILE A 562 -16.66 26.50 -8.26
N ASP A 563 -17.38 26.87 -9.33
CA ASP A 563 -17.55 26.03 -10.52
C ASP A 563 -16.62 26.53 -11.64
N ILE A 564 -15.71 25.64 -12.09
CA ILE A 564 -14.75 25.93 -13.15
C ILE A 564 -15.19 25.27 -14.45
N GLY A 565 -15.26 26.07 -15.52
CA GLY A 565 -15.73 25.61 -16.82
C GLY A 565 -15.50 26.64 -17.90
N PRO A 566 -16.43 26.72 -18.89
CA PRO A 566 -17.66 25.93 -19.07
C PRO A 566 -17.43 24.51 -19.58
N GLY A 567 -16.30 24.21 -20.21
CA GLY A 567 -15.95 22.94 -20.82
C GLY A 567 -14.61 22.40 -20.33
N PRO A 568 -14.12 21.29 -20.89
CA PRO A 568 -12.81 20.72 -20.59
C PRO A 568 -11.71 21.38 -21.45
N GLY A 569 -10.45 21.28 -20.98
CA GLY A 569 -9.25 21.69 -21.74
C GLY A 569 -9.26 23.15 -22.12
N VAL A 570 -9.15 23.44 -23.43
CA VAL A 570 -9.09 24.79 -23.97
C VAL A 570 -10.40 25.57 -23.72
N ASP A 571 -11.53 24.91 -23.65
CA ASP A 571 -12.84 25.53 -23.38
C ASP A 571 -13.10 25.75 -21.88
N GLY A 572 -12.18 25.26 -21.02
CA GLY A 572 -12.21 25.43 -19.57
C GLY A 572 -11.49 26.68 -19.07
N GLY A 573 -11.10 26.65 -17.81
CA GLY A 573 -10.20 27.62 -17.20
C GLY A 573 -10.86 28.94 -16.79
N LYS A 574 -12.18 28.99 -16.68
CA LYS A 574 -12.93 30.20 -16.22
C LYS A 574 -13.80 29.86 -15.03
N ILE A 575 -14.05 30.82 -14.14
CA ILE A 575 -15.08 30.69 -13.11
C ILE A 575 -16.42 30.89 -13.76
N VAL A 576 -17.28 29.88 -13.78
CA VAL A 576 -18.61 29.89 -14.37
C VAL A 576 -19.66 30.33 -13.35
N ALA A 577 -19.50 29.86 -12.12
CA ALA A 577 -20.41 30.15 -11.02
C ALA A 577 -19.67 30.14 -9.69
N LYS A 578 -20.10 31.01 -8.76
CA LYS A 578 -19.54 31.10 -7.41
C LYS A 578 -20.60 31.59 -6.43
N GLY A 579 -20.66 31.03 -5.26
CA GLY A 579 -21.57 31.47 -4.19
C GLY A 579 -21.72 30.45 -3.08
N ASN A 580 -22.50 30.76 -2.06
CA ASN A 580 -22.95 29.78 -1.11
C ASN A 580 -23.96 28.81 -1.75
N PRO A 581 -24.22 27.61 -1.15
CA PRO A 581 -25.07 26.60 -1.79
C PRO A 581 -26.44 27.13 -2.22
N LYS A 582 -27.07 28.00 -1.43
CA LYS A 582 -28.40 28.58 -1.75
C LYS A 582 -28.33 29.52 -2.95
N GLU A 583 -27.33 30.41 -3.00
CA GLU A 583 -27.09 31.31 -4.15
C GLU A 583 -26.70 30.52 -5.39
N PHE A 584 -25.81 29.50 -5.22
CA PHE A 584 -25.31 28.68 -6.32
C PHE A 584 -26.42 27.91 -7.05
N LEU A 585 -27.41 27.39 -6.30
CA LEU A 585 -28.58 26.72 -6.90
C LEU A 585 -29.37 27.62 -7.85
N ASN A 586 -29.36 28.95 -7.68
CA ASN A 586 -30.07 29.88 -8.54
C ASN A 586 -29.29 30.29 -9.81
N LEU A 587 -28.02 29.90 -9.91
CA LEU A 587 -27.18 30.20 -11.08
C LEU A 587 -27.45 29.23 -12.23
N LYS A 588 -27.03 29.65 -13.46
CA LYS A 588 -27.29 28.88 -14.70
C LYS A 588 -26.14 27.97 -15.12
N SER A 589 -25.27 27.54 -14.19
CA SER A 589 -24.19 26.64 -14.52
C SER A 589 -24.68 25.20 -14.75
N LEU A 590 -23.86 24.41 -15.45
CA LEU A 590 -24.15 22.98 -15.68
C LEU A 590 -24.29 22.23 -14.35
N THR A 591 -23.38 22.50 -13.41
CA THR A 591 -23.36 21.89 -12.06
C THR A 591 -24.63 22.28 -11.29
N SER A 592 -25.07 23.55 -11.34
CA SER A 592 -26.28 23.97 -10.63
C SER A 592 -27.54 23.31 -11.19
N LYS A 593 -27.63 23.08 -12.51
CA LYS A 593 -28.75 22.34 -13.13
C LYS A 593 -28.81 20.90 -12.65
N PHE A 594 -27.65 20.21 -12.50
CA PHE A 594 -27.60 18.87 -11.91
C PHE A 594 -27.98 18.87 -10.43
N LEU A 595 -27.51 19.85 -9.65
CA LEU A 595 -27.89 19.97 -8.23
C LEU A 595 -29.40 20.19 -8.05
N ARG A 596 -30.04 20.95 -8.96
CA ARG A 596 -31.51 21.15 -9.00
C ARG A 596 -32.26 19.97 -9.63
N ARG A 597 -31.58 18.95 -10.18
CA ARG A 597 -32.16 17.81 -10.89
C ARG A 597 -32.86 18.16 -12.23
N GLU A 598 -32.59 19.34 -12.79
CA GLU A 598 -33.02 19.66 -14.15
C GLU A 598 -32.34 18.79 -15.20
N LEU A 599 -31.11 18.34 -14.88
CA LEU A 599 -30.36 17.35 -15.65
C LEU A 599 -30.08 16.17 -14.76
N ASP A 600 -30.57 14.99 -15.11
CA ASP A 600 -30.35 13.77 -14.35
C ASP A 600 -29.95 12.58 -15.25
N ILE A 601 -29.38 11.54 -14.67
CA ILE A 601 -29.11 10.29 -15.35
C ILE A 601 -30.41 9.49 -15.37
N LYS A 602 -30.93 9.23 -16.59
CA LYS A 602 -32.23 8.58 -16.78
C LYS A 602 -32.24 7.19 -16.19
N ILE A 603 -33.28 6.89 -15.44
CA ILE A 603 -33.59 5.55 -14.96
C ILE A 603 -34.24 4.78 -16.13
N PRO A 604 -33.78 3.58 -16.48
CA PRO A 604 -34.45 2.76 -17.50
C PRO A 604 -35.90 2.44 -17.11
N ILE A 605 -36.84 2.71 -18.01
CA ILE A 605 -38.26 2.43 -17.77
C ILE A 605 -38.47 0.91 -17.63
N ILE A 606 -37.76 0.12 -18.44
CA ILE A 606 -37.81 -1.33 -18.44
C ILE A 606 -36.39 -1.83 -18.22
N ARG A 607 -36.20 -2.69 -17.20
CA ARG A 607 -34.90 -3.36 -16.93
C ARG A 607 -34.73 -4.52 -17.91
N ARG A 608 -33.49 -4.71 -18.37
CA ARG A 608 -33.13 -5.86 -19.22
C ARG A 608 -33.25 -7.15 -18.42
N LYS A 609 -33.73 -8.24 -19.08
CA LYS A 609 -33.84 -9.55 -18.43
C LYS A 609 -32.60 -10.43 -18.55
N GLY A 610 -31.58 -9.98 -19.30
CA GLY A 610 -30.35 -10.73 -19.58
C GLY A 610 -30.61 -11.86 -20.63
N ASN A 611 -29.59 -12.72 -20.74
CA ASN A 611 -29.64 -13.83 -21.73
C ASN A 611 -30.01 -15.18 -21.10
N GLY A 612 -30.51 -15.21 -19.87
CA GLY A 612 -30.90 -16.43 -19.12
C GLY A 612 -29.75 -17.28 -18.61
N LYS A 613 -28.48 -16.88 -18.84
CA LYS A 613 -27.27 -17.56 -18.38
C LYS A 613 -26.71 -16.92 -17.14
N PHE A 614 -26.07 -17.71 -16.29
CA PHE A 614 -25.50 -17.23 -15.03
C PHE A 614 -24.07 -17.74 -14.85
N LEU A 615 -23.23 -16.90 -14.29
CA LEU A 615 -21.97 -17.29 -13.68
C LEU A 615 -22.21 -17.47 -12.18
N LYS A 616 -22.05 -18.70 -11.67
CA LYS A 616 -22.31 -19.03 -10.28
C LYS A 616 -21.03 -19.41 -9.58
N ILE A 617 -20.76 -18.81 -8.43
CA ILE A 617 -19.64 -19.11 -7.56
C ILE A 617 -20.19 -19.59 -6.23
N PHE A 618 -19.71 -20.75 -5.75
CA PHE A 618 -20.15 -21.35 -4.50
C PHE A 618 -19.02 -21.35 -3.48
N GLY A 619 -19.38 -21.04 -2.22
CA GLY A 619 -18.50 -21.16 -1.09
C GLY A 619 -17.26 -20.25 -1.13
N ALA A 620 -17.34 -19.05 -1.71
CA ALA A 620 -16.23 -18.12 -1.75
C ALA A 620 -15.82 -17.69 -0.33
N GLU A 621 -14.58 -17.99 0.07
CA GLU A 621 -14.04 -17.78 1.39
C GLU A 621 -12.64 -17.16 1.33
N GLY A 622 -12.39 -16.15 2.14
CA GLY A 622 -11.08 -15.51 2.27
C GLY A 622 -11.21 -14.06 2.67
N ASN A 623 -10.18 -13.53 3.33
CA ASN A 623 -10.24 -12.24 3.99
C ASN A 623 -11.48 -12.15 4.89
N ASN A 624 -12.45 -11.30 4.54
CA ASN A 624 -13.71 -11.17 5.29
C ASN A 624 -14.90 -11.94 4.67
N LEU A 625 -14.72 -12.61 3.52
CA LEU A 625 -15.81 -13.39 2.88
C LEU A 625 -16.15 -14.64 3.68
N LYS A 626 -17.44 -14.89 3.90
CA LYS A 626 -17.98 -15.96 4.78
C LYS A 626 -18.70 -17.04 3.98
N LYS A 627 -17.96 -17.82 3.16
CA LYS A 627 -18.50 -18.91 2.33
C LYS A 627 -19.73 -18.47 1.52
N ILE A 628 -19.61 -17.34 0.84
CA ILE A 628 -20.72 -16.77 0.08
C ILE A 628 -20.97 -17.52 -1.22
N ASN A 629 -22.25 -17.64 -1.58
CA ASN A 629 -22.69 -18.08 -2.88
C ASN A 629 -23.14 -16.85 -3.68
N CYS A 630 -22.57 -16.65 -4.87
CA CYS A 630 -22.88 -15.51 -5.72
C CYS A 630 -23.32 -15.97 -7.10
N SER A 631 -24.47 -15.49 -7.57
CA SER A 631 -24.99 -15.74 -8.90
C SER A 631 -25.05 -14.43 -9.69
N ILE A 632 -24.33 -14.37 -10.80
CA ILE A 632 -24.15 -13.19 -11.65
C ILE A 632 -24.88 -13.47 -12.98
N PRO A 633 -26.02 -12.80 -13.26
CA PRO A 633 -26.73 -12.95 -14.53
C PRO A 633 -25.89 -12.35 -15.67
N LEU A 634 -25.83 -13.02 -16.82
CA LEU A 634 -25.03 -12.58 -17.96
C LEU A 634 -25.87 -11.74 -18.96
N GLY A 635 -25.17 -10.84 -19.69
CA GLY A 635 -25.78 -9.94 -20.65
C GLY A 635 -26.47 -8.73 -20.03
N LEU A 636 -26.08 -8.34 -18.84
CA LEU A 636 -26.63 -7.21 -18.07
C LEU A 636 -25.54 -6.23 -17.61
N MET A 637 -26.00 -5.05 -17.21
CA MET A 637 -25.23 -4.11 -16.41
C MET A 637 -25.53 -4.34 -14.92
N ILE A 638 -24.52 -4.79 -14.18
CA ILE A 638 -24.65 -5.23 -12.80
C ILE A 638 -23.81 -4.34 -11.90
N SER A 639 -24.41 -3.78 -10.86
CA SER A 639 -23.69 -3.05 -9.82
C SER A 639 -23.44 -3.93 -8.60
N LEU A 640 -22.17 -4.06 -8.20
CA LEU A 640 -21.76 -4.64 -6.93
C LEU A 640 -21.57 -3.51 -5.92
N THR A 641 -22.42 -3.44 -4.93
CA THR A 641 -22.50 -2.35 -3.96
C THR A 641 -22.34 -2.82 -2.53
N GLY A 642 -22.36 -1.93 -1.58
CA GLY A 642 -22.22 -2.15 -0.15
C GLY A 642 -21.25 -1.20 0.52
N VAL A 643 -21.25 -1.16 1.85
CA VAL A 643 -20.38 -0.26 2.63
C VAL A 643 -18.90 -0.51 2.36
N SER A 644 -18.05 0.49 2.68
CA SER A 644 -16.60 0.34 2.55
C SER A 644 -16.10 -0.81 3.43
N GLY A 645 -15.20 -1.66 2.86
CA GLY A 645 -14.70 -2.85 3.56
C GLY A 645 -15.65 -4.04 3.64
N SER A 646 -16.81 -4.05 2.95
CA SER A 646 -17.76 -5.16 2.97
C SER A 646 -17.29 -6.44 2.24
N GLY A 647 -16.21 -6.37 1.46
CA GLY A 647 -15.62 -7.51 0.75
C GLY A 647 -15.78 -7.48 -0.77
N LYS A 648 -16.28 -6.37 -1.36
CA LYS A 648 -16.47 -6.22 -2.81
C LYS A 648 -15.23 -6.55 -3.64
N SER A 649 -14.13 -5.88 -3.34
CA SER A 649 -12.85 -6.07 -4.05
C SER A 649 -12.27 -7.47 -3.84
N THR A 650 -12.45 -8.05 -2.65
CA THR A 650 -12.07 -9.44 -2.36
C THR A 650 -12.84 -10.43 -3.24
N LEU A 651 -14.16 -10.23 -3.38
CA LEU A 651 -14.98 -11.09 -4.23
C LEU A 651 -14.58 -10.98 -5.70
N ILE A 652 -14.38 -9.77 -6.22
CA ILE A 652 -14.07 -9.55 -7.65
C ILE A 652 -12.60 -9.85 -7.98
N HIS A 653 -11.64 -9.14 -7.34
CA HIS A 653 -10.24 -9.15 -7.77
C HIS A 653 -9.42 -10.32 -7.22
N GLU A 654 -9.84 -10.89 -6.08
CA GLU A 654 -9.10 -11.98 -5.45
C GLU A 654 -9.79 -13.34 -5.60
N THR A 655 -11.08 -13.36 -5.99
CA THR A 655 -11.84 -14.61 -6.19
C THR A 655 -12.29 -14.77 -7.64
N ILE A 656 -13.24 -13.97 -8.14
CA ILE A 656 -13.87 -14.16 -9.45
C ILE A 656 -12.88 -13.97 -10.61
N SER A 657 -12.12 -12.85 -10.60
CA SER A 657 -11.20 -12.56 -11.67
C SER A 657 -10.07 -13.59 -11.81
N PRO A 658 -9.39 -14.04 -10.73
CA PRO A 658 -8.41 -15.12 -10.84
C PRO A 658 -8.98 -16.44 -11.33
N ILE A 659 -10.18 -16.85 -10.88
CA ILE A 659 -10.88 -18.06 -11.36
C ILE A 659 -11.04 -17.99 -12.88
N LEU A 660 -11.65 -16.91 -13.38
CA LEU A 660 -11.92 -16.75 -14.80
C LEU A 660 -10.62 -16.62 -15.63
N LYS A 661 -9.62 -15.87 -15.14
CA LYS A 661 -8.32 -15.74 -15.81
C LYS A 661 -7.56 -17.05 -15.87
N SER A 662 -7.66 -17.89 -14.85
CA SER A 662 -7.06 -19.23 -14.87
C SER A 662 -7.66 -20.09 -15.97
N HIS A 663 -8.98 -20.10 -16.09
CA HIS A 663 -9.68 -20.91 -17.11
C HIS A 663 -9.56 -20.33 -18.53
N ILE A 664 -9.77 -19.00 -18.69
CA ILE A 664 -9.82 -18.38 -20.04
C ILE A 664 -8.41 -18.05 -20.55
N ASN A 665 -7.56 -17.47 -19.70
CA ASN A 665 -6.25 -16.92 -20.09
C ASN A 665 -5.07 -17.78 -19.63
N LYS A 666 -5.31 -18.93 -18.97
CA LYS A 666 -4.30 -19.81 -18.37
C LYS A 666 -3.37 -19.04 -17.42
N SER A 667 -3.92 -18.08 -16.66
CA SER A 667 -3.18 -17.32 -15.68
C SER A 667 -2.86 -18.17 -14.45
N ARG A 668 -1.66 -18.01 -13.88
CA ARG A 668 -1.19 -18.74 -12.68
C ARG A 668 -1.64 -18.11 -11.36
N LYS A 669 -2.33 -16.98 -11.41
CA LYS A 669 -2.79 -16.31 -10.19
C LYS A 669 -3.79 -17.19 -9.46
N ILE A 670 -3.46 -17.62 -8.26
CA ILE A 670 -4.29 -18.51 -7.43
C ILE A 670 -5.45 -17.70 -6.85
N PRO A 671 -6.71 -18.12 -7.05
CA PRO A 671 -7.87 -17.50 -6.42
C PRO A 671 -7.91 -17.80 -4.93
N LEU A 672 -8.65 -16.98 -4.16
CA LEU A 672 -9.02 -17.32 -2.80
C LEU A 672 -9.87 -18.60 -2.79
N LYS A 673 -10.02 -19.21 -1.61
CA LYS A 673 -10.79 -20.45 -1.46
C LYS A 673 -12.23 -20.30 -1.97
N TYR A 674 -12.67 -21.27 -2.76
CA TYR A 674 -14.05 -21.42 -3.22
C TYR A 674 -14.34 -22.92 -3.39
N PHE A 675 -15.61 -23.27 -3.42
CA PHE A 675 -16.01 -24.67 -3.57
C PHE A 675 -16.10 -25.07 -5.04
N SER A 676 -16.89 -24.35 -5.83
CA SER A 676 -17.06 -24.59 -7.27
C SER A 676 -17.44 -23.30 -8.01
N CYS A 677 -17.25 -23.32 -9.34
CA CYS A 677 -17.66 -22.24 -10.23
C CYS A 677 -18.31 -22.85 -11.47
N GLU A 678 -19.53 -22.41 -11.80
CA GLU A 678 -20.33 -22.87 -12.94
C GLU A 678 -20.58 -21.71 -13.91
N GLY A 679 -20.75 -22.01 -15.21
CA GLY A 679 -21.11 -21.02 -16.24
C GLY A 679 -19.90 -20.30 -16.85
N ILE A 680 -18.69 -20.77 -16.61
CA ILE A 680 -17.46 -20.20 -17.20
C ILE A 680 -17.48 -20.38 -18.72
N GLU A 681 -18.05 -21.47 -19.23
CA GLU A 681 -18.20 -21.81 -20.65
C GLU A 681 -18.99 -20.77 -21.45
N TYR A 682 -19.80 -19.95 -20.78
CA TYR A 682 -20.56 -18.89 -21.44
C TYR A 682 -19.71 -17.63 -21.72
N LEU A 683 -18.50 -17.58 -21.16
CA LEU A 683 -17.58 -16.46 -21.29
C LEU A 683 -16.33 -16.89 -22.07
N ASN A 684 -15.92 -16.06 -23.02
CA ASN A 684 -14.70 -16.29 -23.78
C ASN A 684 -13.59 -15.27 -23.47
N LYS A 685 -13.92 -14.19 -22.80
CA LYS A 685 -12.97 -13.13 -22.45
C LYS A 685 -13.36 -12.44 -21.15
N ILE A 686 -12.34 -12.07 -20.37
CA ILE A 686 -12.48 -11.21 -19.20
C ILE A 686 -11.58 -9.97 -19.37
N ILE A 687 -12.12 -8.79 -19.06
CA ILE A 687 -11.43 -7.52 -19.15
C ILE A 687 -11.58 -6.81 -17.81
N GLU A 688 -10.48 -6.57 -17.14
CA GLU A 688 -10.46 -5.73 -15.95
C GLU A 688 -10.04 -4.31 -16.31
N VAL A 689 -10.84 -3.35 -15.87
CA VAL A 689 -10.60 -1.93 -16.06
C VAL A 689 -10.48 -1.29 -14.67
N ASP A 690 -9.24 -1.19 -14.21
CA ASP A 690 -8.89 -0.62 -12.91
C ASP A 690 -8.26 0.77 -13.07
N GLN A 691 -8.06 1.48 -11.96
CA GLN A 691 -7.46 2.83 -11.90
C GLN A 691 -5.93 2.84 -12.03
N SER A 692 -5.28 1.69 -12.26
CA SER A 692 -3.84 1.63 -12.40
C SER A 692 -3.36 2.41 -13.65
N PRO A 693 -2.19 3.08 -13.59
CA PRO A 693 -1.68 3.85 -14.72
C PRO A 693 -1.52 2.99 -15.99
N ILE A 694 -1.83 3.56 -17.17
CA ILE A 694 -1.62 2.90 -18.48
C ILE A 694 -0.15 2.68 -18.84
N GLY A 695 0.75 3.25 -18.03
CA GLY A 695 2.19 3.07 -18.14
C GLY A 695 2.92 3.82 -17.04
N ARG A 696 4.16 3.40 -16.74
CA ARG A 696 4.97 3.96 -15.64
C ARG A 696 6.15 4.81 -16.12
N THR A 697 6.26 5.00 -17.42
CA THR A 697 7.36 5.77 -18.03
C THR A 697 6.81 6.96 -18.80
N PRO A 698 7.58 8.05 -18.94
CA PRO A 698 7.17 9.20 -19.75
C PRO A 698 6.93 8.89 -21.24
N ARG A 699 7.33 7.70 -21.69
CA ARG A 699 7.10 7.24 -23.07
C ARG A 699 5.73 6.61 -23.29
N SER A 700 5.02 6.26 -22.22
CA SER A 700 3.65 5.77 -22.30
C SER A 700 2.68 6.94 -22.39
N ASN A 701 1.74 6.87 -23.32
CA ASN A 701 0.72 7.89 -23.54
C ASN A 701 -0.57 7.27 -24.10
N PRO A 702 -1.70 7.99 -24.15
CA PRO A 702 -2.98 7.50 -24.68
C PRO A 702 -2.86 6.95 -26.10
N ALA A 703 -2.13 7.65 -26.99
CA ALA A 703 -1.99 7.23 -28.37
C ALA A 703 -1.24 5.88 -28.54
N THR A 704 -0.24 5.64 -27.71
CA THR A 704 0.49 4.34 -27.73
C THR A 704 -0.33 3.21 -27.12
N TYR A 705 -1.07 3.48 -26.04
CA TYR A 705 -1.86 2.47 -25.36
C TYR A 705 -3.04 1.98 -26.20
N THR A 706 -3.75 2.88 -26.88
CA THR A 706 -4.88 2.54 -27.76
C THR A 706 -4.43 2.00 -29.12
N GLY A 707 -3.14 2.05 -29.40
CA GLY A 707 -2.56 1.60 -30.68
C GLY A 707 -2.83 2.55 -31.86
N VAL A 708 -3.45 3.73 -31.63
CA VAL A 708 -3.68 4.72 -32.69
C VAL A 708 -2.37 5.30 -33.22
N PHE A 709 -1.35 5.40 -32.36
CA PHE A 709 -0.04 5.89 -32.75
C PHE A 709 0.66 5.02 -33.80
N THR A 710 0.39 3.72 -33.82
CA THR A 710 0.92 2.81 -34.85
C THR A 710 0.36 3.18 -36.22
N ASP A 711 -0.93 3.49 -36.33
CA ASP A 711 -1.56 3.89 -37.59
C ASP A 711 -1.10 5.28 -38.02
N ILE A 712 -0.91 6.21 -37.08
CA ILE A 712 -0.35 7.55 -37.34
C ILE A 712 1.08 7.42 -37.91
N ARG A 713 1.94 6.59 -37.32
CA ARG A 713 3.30 6.35 -37.85
C ARG A 713 3.30 5.73 -39.24
N ASN A 714 2.37 4.83 -39.49
CA ASN A 714 2.21 4.25 -40.86
C ASN A 714 1.81 5.32 -41.87
N LEU A 715 0.89 6.22 -41.50
CA LEU A 715 0.49 7.34 -42.35
C LEU A 715 1.67 8.26 -42.64
N PHE A 716 2.44 8.68 -41.63
CA PHE A 716 3.61 9.54 -41.83
C PHE A 716 4.68 8.85 -42.68
N ALA A 717 4.93 7.57 -42.49
CA ALA A 717 5.89 6.80 -43.32
C ALA A 717 5.43 6.64 -44.77
N SER A 718 4.13 6.69 -45.07
CA SER A 718 3.58 6.60 -46.44
C SER A 718 3.64 7.91 -47.23
N LEU A 719 3.93 9.05 -46.58
CA LEU A 719 3.98 10.35 -47.23
C LEU A 719 5.09 10.42 -48.25
N PRO A 720 4.94 11.13 -49.38
CA PRO A 720 5.94 11.30 -50.41
C PRO A 720 7.28 11.79 -49.88
N GLU A 721 7.26 12.79 -49.02
CA GLU A 721 8.46 13.34 -48.38
C GLU A 721 9.24 12.31 -47.56
N SER A 722 8.53 11.45 -46.80
CA SER A 722 9.15 10.35 -46.05
C SER A 722 9.82 9.32 -46.94
N LYS A 723 9.19 9.02 -48.07
CA LYS A 723 9.74 8.09 -49.06
C LYS A 723 11.00 8.64 -49.71
N ILE A 724 10.99 9.92 -50.12
CA ILE A 724 12.17 10.61 -50.72
C ILE A 724 13.36 10.59 -49.71
N ARG A 725 13.09 10.85 -48.41
CA ARG A 725 14.13 10.86 -47.38
C ARG A 725 14.48 9.46 -46.85
N GLY A 726 13.87 8.38 -47.34
CA GLY A 726 14.10 7.02 -46.86
C GLY A 726 13.65 6.75 -45.43
N LEU A 727 12.74 7.59 -44.90
CA LEU A 727 12.24 7.48 -43.51
C LEU A 727 11.17 6.37 -43.42
N LYS A 728 11.49 5.29 -42.74
CA LYS A 728 10.60 4.17 -42.49
C LYS A 728 9.77 4.41 -41.21
N GLN A 729 8.74 3.58 -40.96
CA GLN A 729 7.89 3.65 -39.76
C GLN A 729 8.67 3.77 -38.46
N GLY A 730 9.87 3.19 -38.35
CA GLY A 730 10.74 3.27 -37.20
C GLY A 730 11.23 4.68 -36.86
N ALA A 731 11.44 5.53 -37.88
CA ALA A 731 11.87 6.92 -37.73
C ALA A 731 10.82 7.77 -37.01
N PHE A 732 9.55 7.44 -37.18
CA PHE A 732 8.42 8.12 -36.50
C PHE A 732 8.10 7.52 -35.11
N SER A 733 8.99 6.67 -34.57
CA SER A 733 8.85 6.11 -33.22
C SER A 733 9.82 6.78 -32.25
N PHE A 734 9.29 7.40 -31.21
CA PHE A 734 10.12 7.95 -30.13
C PHE A 734 10.77 6.85 -29.23
N ASN A 735 10.43 5.56 -29.42
CA ASN A 735 11.00 4.44 -28.67
C ASN A 735 12.21 3.77 -29.38
N VAL A 736 12.37 3.98 -30.69
CA VAL A 736 13.41 3.33 -31.52
C VAL A 736 14.45 4.37 -31.94
N LYS A 737 15.72 3.95 -32.05
CA LYS A 737 16.78 4.80 -32.63
C LYS A 737 16.48 5.13 -34.09
N GLY A 738 16.93 6.30 -34.54
CA GLY A 738 16.85 6.73 -35.95
C GLY A 738 16.03 8.01 -36.16
N GLY A 739 14.93 8.24 -35.43
CA GLY A 739 14.15 9.48 -35.58
C GLY A 739 13.88 10.21 -34.24
N ARG A 740 14.19 9.57 -33.13
CA ARG A 740 14.01 10.15 -31.79
C ARG A 740 15.15 11.10 -31.41
N CYS A 741 14.88 12.02 -30.54
CA CYS A 741 15.93 12.79 -29.85
C CYS A 741 16.77 11.85 -28.97
N GLU A 742 18.06 11.75 -29.23
CA GLU A 742 18.95 10.82 -28.48
C GLU A 742 19.31 11.34 -27.10
N ASN A 743 19.26 12.66 -26.85
CA ASN A 743 19.52 13.24 -25.52
C ASN A 743 18.48 12.76 -24.49
N CYS A 744 17.19 12.93 -24.76
CA CYS A 744 16.11 12.39 -23.88
C CYS A 744 15.68 10.97 -24.25
N ARG A 745 16.30 10.37 -25.26
CA ARG A 745 15.94 9.05 -25.82
C ARG A 745 14.44 8.92 -26.14
N GLY A 746 13.85 10.01 -26.65
CA GLY A 746 12.44 10.07 -27.02
C GLY A 746 11.46 10.29 -25.89
N ALA A 747 11.92 10.51 -24.67
CA ALA A 747 11.02 10.80 -23.52
C ALA A 747 10.44 12.22 -23.60
N GLY A 748 11.15 13.17 -24.24
CA GLY A 748 10.80 14.61 -24.22
C GLY A 748 11.18 15.31 -22.92
N LEU A 749 11.40 14.53 -21.87
CA LEU A 749 11.75 14.98 -20.52
C LEU A 749 13.06 14.36 -20.06
N ARG A 750 13.78 15.06 -19.15
CA ARG A 750 14.91 14.51 -18.40
C ARG A 750 14.51 14.40 -16.95
N LEU A 751 14.88 13.29 -16.34
CA LEU A 751 14.70 13.05 -14.91
C LEU A 751 15.87 13.72 -14.18
N VAL A 752 15.56 14.62 -13.27
CA VAL A 752 16.49 15.16 -12.28
C VAL A 752 16.26 14.41 -10.99
N GLU A 753 17.21 13.55 -10.61
CA GLU A 753 17.17 12.81 -9.36
C GLU A 753 17.58 13.73 -8.22
N MET A 754 16.75 13.78 -7.18
CA MET A 754 17.01 14.55 -5.97
C MET A 754 17.11 13.60 -4.79
N ASP A 755 18.20 13.72 -3.99
CA ASP A 755 18.48 12.76 -2.90
C ASP A 755 17.43 12.78 -1.78
N PHE A 756 16.83 13.95 -1.48
CA PHE A 756 15.91 14.13 -0.35
C PHE A 756 14.48 14.55 -0.75
N LEU A 757 14.23 14.80 -2.03
CA LEU A 757 12.95 15.24 -2.57
C LEU A 757 12.45 14.29 -3.66
N PRO A 758 11.17 14.34 -4.01
CA PRO A 758 10.68 13.61 -5.18
C PRO A 758 11.40 14.05 -6.46
N ASN A 759 11.77 13.08 -7.28
CA ASN A 759 12.43 13.34 -8.56
C ASN A 759 11.56 14.22 -9.45
N VAL A 760 12.17 15.21 -10.11
CA VAL A 760 11.48 16.17 -10.99
C VAL A 760 11.80 15.87 -12.45
N PHE A 761 10.78 15.99 -13.29
CA PHE A 761 10.94 15.91 -14.75
C PHE A 761 10.99 17.33 -15.34
N VAL A 762 12.06 17.63 -16.08
CA VAL A 762 12.23 18.89 -16.80
C VAL A 762 12.22 18.64 -18.31
N ASN A 763 11.81 19.64 -19.10
CA ASN A 763 11.83 19.52 -20.55
C ASN A 763 13.27 19.29 -21.05
N CYS A 764 13.40 18.46 -22.08
CA CYS A 764 14.70 18.24 -22.72
C CYS A 764 15.11 19.50 -23.50
N GLU A 765 16.25 20.08 -23.16
CA GLU A 765 16.80 21.30 -23.76
C GLU A 765 17.02 21.18 -25.28
N VAL A 766 17.43 19.98 -25.77
CA VAL A 766 17.74 19.73 -27.18
C VAL A 766 16.50 19.66 -28.06
N CYS A 767 15.42 19.02 -27.59
CA CYS A 767 14.22 18.85 -28.38
C CYS A 767 13.02 19.65 -27.87
N GLU A 768 13.17 20.42 -26.78
CA GLU A 768 12.11 21.26 -26.19
C GLU A 768 10.82 20.50 -25.97
N GLY A 769 10.90 19.24 -25.53
CA GLY A 769 9.73 18.38 -25.35
C GLY A 769 9.21 17.68 -26.61
N LYS A 770 9.72 18.01 -27.79
CA LYS A 770 9.21 17.52 -29.10
C LYS A 770 9.50 16.02 -29.34
N ARG A 771 10.41 15.37 -28.55
CA ARG A 771 10.74 13.91 -28.57
C ARG A 771 11.51 13.41 -29.79
N TYR A 772 11.58 14.12 -30.90
CA TYR A 772 12.17 13.72 -32.16
C TYR A 772 13.38 14.57 -32.55
N ASN A 773 14.17 14.06 -33.48
CA ASN A 773 15.22 14.83 -34.15
C ASN A 773 14.61 15.76 -35.23
N ARG A 774 15.41 16.69 -35.74
CA ARG A 774 14.99 17.71 -36.70
C ARG A 774 14.45 17.08 -37.99
N ASP A 775 15.13 16.09 -38.57
CA ASP A 775 14.76 15.49 -39.84
C ASP A 775 13.36 14.85 -39.79
N THR A 776 13.01 14.17 -38.69
CA THR A 776 11.68 13.59 -38.50
C THR A 776 10.59 14.67 -38.31
N LEU A 777 10.92 15.80 -37.68
CA LEU A 777 9.99 16.90 -37.46
C LEU A 777 9.68 17.73 -38.71
N GLU A 778 10.55 17.69 -39.73
CA GLU A 778 10.32 18.37 -41.01
C GLU A 778 9.20 17.71 -41.82
N VAL A 779 8.98 16.40 -41.68
CA VAL A 779 7.89 15.72 -42.40
C VAL A 779 6.54 16.15 -41.81
N ARG A 780 5.65 16.62 -42.72
CA ARG A 780 4.35 17.20 -42.32
C ARG A 780 3.19 16.53 -43.04
N PHE A 781 2.13 16.25 -42.30
CA PHE A 781 0.81 15.90 -42.80
C PHE A 781 -0.19 16.98 -42.52
N LYS A 782 -0.83 17.53 -43.56
CA LYS A 782 -1.69 18.72 -43.45
C LYS A 782 -1.03 19.88 -42.67
N GLY A 783 0.27 20.13 -42.91
CA GLY A 783 1.05 21.19 -42.27
C GLY A 783 1.52 20.89 -40.83
N LYS A 784 1.20 19.73 -40.25
CA LYS A 784 1.54 19.37 -38.86
C LYS A 784 2.60 18.27 -38.83
N SER A 785 3.63 18.44 -38.00
CA SER A 785 4.64 17.41 -37.72
C SER A 785 4.06 16.32 -36.80
N ILE A 786 4.77 15.19 -36.68
CA ILE A 786 4.35 14.10 -35.77
C ILE A 786 4.32 14.54 -34.31
N SER A 787 5.16 15.49 -33.90
CA SER A 787 5.14 16.08 -32.56
C SER A 787 3.91 16.95 -32.36
N ASP A 788 3.54 17.75 -33.36
CA ASP A 788 2.33 18.57 -33.29
C ASP A 788 1.09 17.71 -33.16
N VAL A 789 1.05 16.56 -33.85
CA VAL A 789 -0.04 15.57 -33.74
C VAL A 789 -0.12 14.98 -32.34
N LEU A 790 1.02 14.65 -31.70
CA LEU A 790 1.02 14.19 -30.30
C LEU A 790 0.52 15.23 -29.32
N ASN A 791 0.73 16.52 -29.62
CA ASN A 791 0.27 17.63 -28.80
C ASN A 791 -1.21 18.01 -29.03
N MET A 792 -1.84 17.50 -30.10
CA MET A 792 -3.26 17.71 -30.34
C MET A 792 -4.09 17.04 -29.25
N THR A 793 -5.17 17.70 -28.85
CA THR A 793 -6.22 17.06 -28.06
C THR A 793 -6.95 16.00 -28.89
N VAL A 794 -7.55 15.00 -28.21
CA VAL A 794 -8.31 13.95 -28.90
C VAL A 794 -9.42 14.54 -29.75
N SER A 795 -10.17 15.55 -29.29
CA SER A 795 -11.23 16.22 -30.05
C SER A 795 -10.72 16.82 -31.36
N VAL A 796 -9.62 17.60 -31.29
CA VAL A 796 -8.98 18.20 -32.48
C VAL A 796 -8.44 17.12 -33.42
N ALA A 797 -7.90 16.04 -32.87
CA ALA A 797 -7.39 14.96 -33.68
C ALA A 797 -8.48 14.16 -34.41
N VAL A 798 -9.70 14.03 -33.82
CA VAL A 798 -10.86 13.43 -34.51
C VAL A 798 -11.18 14.18 -35.80
N ASP A 799 -11.26 15.51 -35.75
CA ASP A 799 -11.54 16.33 -36.91
C ASP A 799 -10.38 16.33 -37.90
N PHE A 800 -9.12 16.37 -37.41
CA PHE A 800 -7.94 16.36 -38.25
C PHE A 800 -7.79 15.08 -39.07
N PHE A 801 -8.11 13.93 -38.49
CA PHE A 801 -8.02 12.59 -39.12
C PHE A 801 -9.37 12.05 -39.62
N ASN A 802 -10.40 12.90 -39.85
CA ASN A 802 -11.74 12.47 -40.23
C ASN A 802 -11.78 11.58 -41.49
N LYS A 803 -10.86 11.82 -42.46
CA LYS A 803 -10.70 11.02 -43.70
C LYS A 803 -9.82 9.77 -43.54
N GLN A 804 -9.42 9.41 -42.32
CA GLN A 804 -8.56 8.26 -42.04
C GLN A 804 -9.25 7.26 -41.08
N PRO A 805 -10.11 6.34 -41.59
CA PRO A 805 -10.99 5.50 -40.76
C PRO A 805 -10.27 4.71 -39.67
N LYS A 806 -9.07 4.15 -39.97
CA LYS A 806 -8.28 3.38 -39.01
C LYS A 806 -7.82 4.21 -37.81
N ILE A 807 -7.57 5.51 -38.01
CA ILE A 807 -7.17 6.45 -36.97
C ILE A 807 -8.41 7.03 -36.30
N SER A 808 -9.36 7.53 -37.11
CA SER A 808 -10.55 8.24 -36.63
C SER A 808 -11.41 7.37 -35.69
N ASN A 809 -11.66 6.10 -36.02
CA ASN A 809 -12.47 5.23 -35.17
C ASN A 809 -11.87 5.07 -33.75
N LYS A 810 -10.53 4.95 -33.65
CA LYS A 810 -9.86 4.84 -32.34
C LYS A 810 -9.92 6.16 -31.55
N LEU A 811 -9.86 7.29 -32.25
CA LEU A 811 -9.99 8.61 -31.64
C LEU A 811 -11.43 8.90 -31.19
N ILE A 812 -12.43 8.51 -31.97
CA ILE A 812 -13.85 8.61 -31.60
C ILE A 812 -14.12 7.84 -30.32
N ALA A 813 -13.59 6.63 -30.17
CA ALA A 813 -13.77 5.88 -28.93
C ALA A 813 -13.15 6.57 -27.70
N LEU A 814 -12.02 7.25 -27.84
CA LEU A 814 -11.45 8.09 -26.78
C LEU A 814 -12.34 9.30 -26.47
N ASN A 815 -12.92 9.91 -27.51
CA ASN A 815 -13.83 11.03 -27.33
C ASN A 815 -15.16 10.62 -26.69
N ASP A 816 -15.71 9.47 -27.07
CA ASP A 816 -16.96 8.93 -26.52
C ASP A 816 -16.89 8.66 -25.02
N VAL A 817 -15.72 8.22 -24.51
CA VAL A 817 -15.51 8.05 -23.06
C VAL A 817 -15.23 9.39 -22.33
N GLY A 818 -15.41 10.54 -23.00
CA GLY A 818 -15.22 11.87 -22.39
C GLY A 818 -13.76 12.30 -22.22
N LEU A 819 -12.84 11.78 -23.05
CA LEU A 819 -11.42 12.13 -23.04
C LEU A 819 -11.02 13.05 -24.20
N GLY A 820 -11.97 13.81 -24.75
CA GLY A 820 -11.73 14.74 -25.85
C GLY A 820 -10.66 15.80 -25.56
N TYR A 821 -10.50 16.18 -24.31
CA TYR A 821 -9.60 17.24 -23.85
C TYR A 821 -8.15 16.81 -23.64
N ILE A 822 -7.84 15.52 -23.46
CA ILE A 822 -6.47 15.07 -23.24
C ILE A 822 -5.66 15.11 -24.54
N SER A 823 -4.34 15.38 -24.44
CA SER A 823 -3.46 15.30 -25.59
C SER A 823 -3.13 13.86 -25.93
N LEU A 824 -2.99 13.54 -27.22
CA LEU A 824 -2.60 12.19 -27.68
C LEU A 824 -1.28 11.72 -27.07
N GLY A 825 -0.32 12.63 -26.93
CA GLY A 825 1.01 12.40 -26.37
C GLY A 825 1.12 12.67 -24.87
N GLN A 826 0.03 12.95 -24.15
CA GLN A 826 0.05 13.21 -22.72
C GLN A 826 0.73 12.07 -21.97
N TYR A 827 1.63 12.38 -21.05
CA TYR A 827 2.36 11.38 -20.30
C TYR A 827 1.41 10.54 -19.42
N ALA A 828 1.55 9.23 -19.44
CA ALA A 828 0.74 8.32 -18.63
C ALA A 828 0.82 8.60 -17.12
N THR A 829 1.94 9.18 -16.67
CA THR A 829 2.16 9.54 -15.26
C THR A 829 1.43 10.79 -14.82
N THR A 830 0.93 11.61 -15.76
CA THR A 830 0.16 12.83 -15.47
C THR A 830 -1.35 12.60 -15.54
N LEU A 831 -1.78 11.44 -16.03
CA LEU A 831 -3.20 11.09 -16.06
C LEU A 831 -3.71 10.77 -14.64
N SER A 832 -4.92 11.22 -14.34
CA SER A 832 -5.65 10.78 -13.16
C SER A 832 -6.02 9.28 -13.26
N GLY A 833 -6.36 8.65 -12.13
CA GLY A 833 -6.80 7.24 -12.12
C GLY A 833 -8.02 7.00 -13.01
N GLY A 834 -9.01 7.88 -12.96
CA GLY A 834 -10.20 7.82 -13.81
C GLY A 834 -9.91 8.04 -15.30
N GLU A 835 -9.00 8.95 -15.66
CA GLU A 835 -8.56 9.12 -17.06
C GLU A 835 -7.86 7.87 -17.58
N ALA A 836 -6.94 7.30 -16.81
CA ALA A 836 -6.25 6.06 -17.17
C ALA A 836 -7.25 4.90 -17.39
N GLN A 837 -8.26 4.79 -16.53
CA GLN A 837 -9.33 3.79 -16.62
C GLN A 837 -10.15 3.98 -17.91
N ARG A 838 -10.54 5.21 -18.23
CA ARG A 838 -11.28 5.53 -19.47
C ARG A 838 -10.45 5.27 -20.73
N VAL A 839 -9.13 5.52 -20.72
CA VAL A 839 -8.24 5.14 -21.84
C VAL A 839 -8.24 3.61 -22.05
N LYS A 840 -8.21 2.83 -20.96
CA LYS A 840 -8.30 1.37 -21.04
C LYS A 840 -9.64 0.93 -21.64
N LEU A 841 -10.74 1.51 -21.19
CA LEU A 841 -12.08 1.24 -21.72
C LEU A 841 -12.17 1.57 -23.21
N ALA A 842 -11.71 2.75 -23.63
CA ALA A 842 -11.67 3.16 -25.04
C ALA A 842 -10.87 2.19 -25.93
N SER A 843 -9.76 1.67 -25.40
CA SER A 843 -8.97 0.65 -26.13
C SER A 843 -9.74 -0.64 -26.40
N GLU A 844 -10.63 -1.05 -25.47
CA GLU A 844 -11.43 -2.26 -25.63
C GLU A 844 -12.64 -2.07 -26.53
N LEU A 845 -13.24 -0.87 -26.55
CA LEU A 845 -14.37 -0.54 -27.45
C LEU A 845 -14.05 -0.71 -28.94
N ASN A 846 -12.78 -0.55 -29.32
CA ASN A 846 -12.31 -0.66 -30.70
C ASN A 846 -11.97 -2.10 -31.14
N LYS A 847 -11.99 -3.06 -30.23
CA LYS A 847 -11.71 -4.46 -30.55
C LYS A 847 -12.96 -5.18 -31.06
N LYS A 848 -12.77 -6.19 -31.91
CA LYS A 848 -13.87 -7.06 -32.33
C LYS A 848 -14.50 -7.70 -31.09
N ASP A 849 -15.79 -7.57 -30.97
CA ASP A 849 -16.58 -8.04 -29.84
C ASP A 849 -17.29 -9.35 -30.20
N THR A 850 -17.35 -10.28 -29.27
CA THR A 850 -18.01 -11.58 -29.42
C THR A 850 -19.34 -11.66 -28.68
N GLY A 851 -19.72 -10.63 -27.94
CA GLY A 851 -20.91 -10.64 -27.09
C GLY A 851 -20.85 -11.59 -25.88
N LYS A 852 -19.65 -12.16 -25.59
CA LYS A 852 -19.42 -13.10 -24.48
C LYS A 852 -18.28 -12.63 -23.59
N THR A 853 -18.09 -11.31 -23.49
CA THR A 853 -17.04 -10.72 -22.66
C THR A 853 -17.61 -10.27 -21.34
N LEU A 854 -16.91 -10.59 -20.23
CA LEU A 854 -17.16 -9.99 -18.91
C LEU A 854 -16.22 -8.81 -18.70
N PHE A 855 -16.80 -7.62 -18.56
CA PHE A 855 -16.10 -6.41 -18.16
C PHE A 855 -16.22 -6.25 -16.65
N LEU A 856 -15.08 -6.13 -15.96
CA LEU A 856 -15.01 -5.82 -14.54
C LEU A 856 -14.48 -4.40 -14.40
N LEU A 857 -15.31 -3.50 -13.86
CA LEU A 857 -14.93 -2.10 -13.63
C LEU A 857 -14.91 -1.81 -12.12
N ASP A 858 -13.85 -1.17 -11.67
CA ASP A 858 -13.67 -0.79 -10.26
C ASP A 858 -13.84 0.72 -10.12
N GLU A 859 -14.94 1.15 -9.52
CA GLU A 859 -15.32 2.56 -9.27
C GLU A 859 -15.07 3.48 -10.48
N PRO A 860 -15.69 3.21 -11.65
CA PRO A 860 -15.40 3.93 -12.89
C PRO A 860 -15.89 5.39 -12.88
N THR A 861 -16.69 5.80 -11.90
CA THR A 861 -17.17 7.18 -11.76
C THR A 861 -16.24 8.08 -10.93
N THR A 862 -15.14 7.52 -10.44
CA THR A 862 -14.15 8.27 -9.67
C THR A 862 -13.63 9.49 -10.43
N GLY A 863 -13.70 10.68 -9.81
CA GLY A 863 -13.24 11.93 -10.40
C GLY A 863 -14.08 12.46 -11.55
N LEU A 864 -15.30 11.95 -11.72
CA LEU A 864 -16.18 12.36 -12.79
C LEU A 864 -17.26 13.35 -12.33
N HIS A 865 -17.39 14.42 -13.09
CA HIS A 865 -18.57 15.29 -13.00
C HIS A 865 -19.82 14.53 -13.51
N PHE A 866 -21.00 14.92 -13.06
CA PHE A 866 -22.28 14.32 -13.46
C PHE A 866 -22.46 14.16 -14.98
N GLN A 867 -22.00 15.15 -15.78
CA GLN A 867 -22.04 15.06 -17.24
C GLN A 867 -21.14 13.94 -17.78
N ASP A 868 -19.95 13.76 -17.18
CA ASP A 868 -19.01 12.71 -17.59
C ASP A 868 -19.56 11.32 -17.21
N ILE A 869 -20.25 11.20 -16.07
CA ILE A 869 -20.95 9.98 -15.66
C ILE A 869 -22.03 9.62 -16.68
N LYS A 870 -22.81 10.60 -17.11
CA LYS A 870 -23.84 10.38 -18.15
C LYS A 870 -23.23 9.82 -19.44
N ASN A 871 -22.13 10.38 -19.90
CA ASN A 871 -21.43 9.90 -21.10
C ASN A 871 -20.87 8.49 -20.89
N LEU A 872 -20.28 8.20 -19.73
CA LEU A 872 -19.80 6.87 -19.38
C LEU A 872 -20.94 5.83 -19.40
N MET A 873 -22.09 6.15 -18.83
CA MET A 873 -23.27 5.27 -18.83
C MET A 873 -23.76 4.92 -20.23
N LEU A 874 -23.72 5.87 -21.17
CA LEU A 874 -24.03 5.60 -22.59
C LEU A 874 -23.06 4.58 -23.18
N VAL A 875 -21.76 4.69 -22.89
CA VAL A 875 -20.75 3.75 -23.37
C VAL A 875 -20.95 2.37 -22.78
N LEU A 876 -21.20 2.26 -21.47
CA LEU A 876 -21.42 0.98 -20.80
C LEU A 876 -22.71 0.29 -21.32
N ASN A 877 -23.77 1.04 -21.55
CA ASN A 877 -24.98 0.51 -22.15
C ASN A 877 -24.74 -0.06 -23.56
N ARG A 878 -23.97 0.61 -24.42
CA ARG A 878 -23.57 0.09 -25.74
C ARG A 878 -22.82 -1.25 -25.66
N LEU A 879 -21.99 -1.45 -24.61
CA LEU A 879 -21.31 -2.73 -24.40
C LEU A 879 -22.30 -3.84 -24.05
N VAL A 880 -23.29 -3.56 -23.19
CA VAL A 880 -24.32 -4.52 -22.82
C VAL A 880 -25.24 -4.84 -24.01
N GLU A 881 -25.60 -3.85 -24.81
CA GLU A 881 -26.43 -4.04 -26.03
C GLU A 881 -25.78 -4.95 -27.06
N ARG A 882 -24.41 -5.03 -27.05
CA ARG A 882 -23.65 -5.99 -27.87
C ARG A 882 -23.62 -7.41 -27.28
N GLY A 883 -24.36 -7.68 -26.18
CA GLY A 883 -24.44 -9.00 -25.53
C GLY A 883 -23.43 -9.24 -24.41
N ASN A 884 -22.57 -8.28 -24.11
CA ASN A 884 -21.56 -8.43 -23.06
C ASN A 884 -22.17 -8.25 -21.67
N THR A 885 -21.44 -8.74 -20.65
CA THR A 885 -21.77 -8.51 -19.25
C THR A 885 -20.84 -7.43 -18.68
N VAL A 886 -21.43 -6.45 -18.01
CA VAL A 886 -20.68 -5.37 -17.36
C VAL A 886 -20.94 -5.42 -15.87
N LEU A 887 -19.92 -5.78 -15.06
CA LEU A 887 -19.98 -5.84 -13.61
C LEU A 887 -19.16 -4.68 -13.04
N ILE A 888 -19.81 -3.81 -12.28
CA ILE A 888 -19.28 -2.56 -11.80
C ILE A 888 -19.27 -2.58 -10.27
N ILE A 889 -18.11 -2.37 -9.64
CA ILE A 889 -18.06 -2.01 -8.21
C ILE A 889 -18.37 -0.54 -8.11
N GLU A 890 -19.44 -0.16 -7.41
CA GLU A 890 -19.87 1.23 -7.34
C GLU A 890 -20.54 1.64 -6.03
N HIS A 891 -20.38 2.93 -5.73
CA HIS A 891 -21.01 3.63 -4.61
C HIS A 891 -21.89 4.81 -5.06
N ASN A 892 -21.76 5.22 -6.31
CA ASN A 892 -22.53 6.32 -6.89
C ASN A 892 -23.97 5.86 -7.12
N ILE A 893 -24.93 6.50 -6.45
CA ILE A 893 -26.35 6.16 -6.52
C ILE A 893 -26.91 6.33 -7.94
N ASP A 894 -26.41 7.29 -8.71
CA ASP A 894 -26.87 7.53 -10.09
C ASP A 894 -26.53 6.35 -11.01
N VAL A 895 -25.39 5.71 -10.82
CA VAL A 895 -25.03 4.48 -11.54
C VAL A 895 -25.83 3.29 -11.05
N ILE A 896 -25.96 3.15 -9.73
CA ILE A 896 -26.68 2.01 -9.12
C ILE A 896 -28.14 2.02 -9.54
N LYS A 897 -28.83 3.20 -9.49
CA LYS A 897 -30.23 3.34 -9.93
C LYS A 897 -30.44 3.04 -11.41
N SER A 898 -29.38 3.17 -12.23
CA SER A 898 -29.43 2.94 -13.67
C SER A 898 -29.01 1.53 -14.10
N SER A 899 -28.53 0.68 -13.19
CA SER A 899 -28.13 -0.70 -13.45
C SER A 899 -29.31 -1.62 -13.65
N ASP A 900 -29.13 -2.70 -14.42
CA ASP A 900 -30.19 -3.72 -14.61
C ASP A 900 -30.34 -4.61 -13.37
N TYR A 901 -29.22 -4.89 -12.67
CA TYR A 901 -29.17 -5.79 -11.52
C TYR A 901 -28.18 -5.27 -10.48
N VAL A 902 -28.44 -5.52 -9.21
CA VAL A 902 -27.59 -5.10 -8.09
C VAL A 902 -27.32 -6.27 -7.17
N ILE A 903 -26.07 -6.36 -6.72
CA ILE A 903 -25.63 -7.31 -5.68
C ILE A 903 -25.09 -6.47 -4.52
N ASP A 904 -25.72 -6.52 -3.35
CA ASP A 904 -25.34 -5.73 -2.18
C ASP A 904 -24.65 -6.59 -1.12
N LEU A 905 -23.38 -6.20 -0.77
CA LEU A 905 -22.57 -6.86 0.25
C LEU A 905 -22.58 -6.05 1.56
N GLY A 906 -22.66 -6.74 2.67
CA GLY A 906 -22.62 -6.10 3.99
C GLY A 906 -22.77 -7.09 5.14
N LEU A 907 -23.39 -6.71 6.29
CA LEU A 907 -23.99 -5.40 6.65
C LEU A 907 -22.96 -4.30 6.84
N GLU A 908 -21.86 -4.59 7.53
CA GLU A 908 -20.79 -3.65 7.88
C GLU A 908 -19.51 -4.02 7.12
N GLY A 909 -18.43 -3.27 7.36
CA GLY A 909 -17.09 -3.62 6.90
C GLY A 909 -16.38 -4.61 7.83
N GLY A 910 -15.27 -5.19 7.34
CA GLY A 910 -14.42 -6.11 8.11
C GLY A 910 -15.11 -7.40 8.49
N ASP A 911 -14.89 -7.89 9.71
CA ASP A 911 -15.43 -9.17 10.20
C ASP A 911 -16.97 -9.23 10.24
N LYS A 912 -17.63 -8.09 10.29
CA LYS A 912 -19.11 -8.02 10.24
C LYS A 912 -19.65 -7.94 8.82
N GLY A 913 -18.79 -7.82 7.81
CA GLY A 913 -19.10 -7.89 6.39
C GLY A 913 -19.05 -9.30 5.81
N GLY A 914 -18.80 -9.38 4.51
CA GLY A 914 -18.53 -10.63 3.79
C GLY A 914 -19.73 -11.52 3.58
N LYS A 915 -20.94 -10.94 3.55
CA LYS A 915 -22.18 -11.64 3.21
C LYS A 915 -22.92 -10.88 2.12
N ILE A 916 -23.62 -11.56 1.24
CA ILE A 916 -24.59 -10.95 0.32
C ILE A 916 -25.87 -10.71 1.13
N ILE A 917 -26.33 -9.45 1.14
CA ILE A 917 -27.54 -9.04 1.89
C ILE A 917 -28.77 -9.10 1.02
N CYS A 918 -28.66 -8.59 -0.19
CA CYS A 918 -29.75 -8.50 -1.14
C CYS A 918 -29.21 -8.58 -2.57
N VAL A 919 -29.99 -9.16 -3.44
CA VAL A 919 -29.76 -9.21 -4.89
C VAL A 919 -31.08 -8.96 -5.61
N GLY A 920 -31.03 -8.31 -6.76
CA GLY A 920 -32.22 -8.02 -7.54
C GLY A 920 -32.10 -6.72 -8.32
N THR A 921 -33.23 -6.19 -8.78
CA THR A 921 -33.28 -4.86 -9.40
C THR A 921 -33.06 -3.75 -8.38
N PRO A 922 -32.64 -2.54 -8.79
CA PRO A 922 -32.53 -1.41 -7.87
C PRO A 922 -33.83 -1.12 -7.09
N GLU A 923 -35.00 -1.33 -7.70
CA GLU A 923 -36.31 -1.14 -7.08
C GLU A 923 -36.59 -2.20 -5.98
N GLU A 924 -36.16 -3.44 -6.20
CA GLU A 924 -36.24 -4.52 -5.19
C GLU A 924 -35.32 -4.22 -4.03
N LEU A 925 -34.10 -3.76 -4.31
CA LEU A 925 -33.12 -3.38 -3.29
C LEU A 925 -33.63 -2.22 -2.43
N ALA A 926 -34.31 -1.22 -3.04
CA ALA A 926 -34.87 -0.08 -2.32
C ALA A 926 -35.92 -0.47 -1.27
N LYS A 927 -36.57 -1.63 -1.43
CA LYS A 927 -37.55 -2.17 -0.47
C LYS A 927 -36.86 -2.90 0.71
N SER A 928 -35.59 -3.23 0.61
CA SER A 928 -34.85 -3.98 1.64
C SER A 928 -34.57 -3.11 2.86
N LYS A 929 -35.06 -3.51 4.02
CA LYS A 929 -34.78 -2.82 5.31
C LYS A 929 -33.36 -3.05 5.83
N LEU A 930 -32.65 -4.06 5.34
CA LEU A 930 -31.30 -4.41 5.79
C LEU A 930 -30.20 -3.72 4.99
N SER A 931 -30.51 -3.27 3.76
CA SER A 931 -29.53 -2.66 2.87
C SER A 931 -29.42 -1.16 3.10
N TYR A 932 -28.21 -0.70 3.46
CA TYR A 932 -27.93 0.73 3.50
C TYR A 932 -28.04 1.36 2.11
N THR A 933 -27.53 0.69 1.07
CA THR A 933 -27.69 1.14 -0.31
C THR A 933 -29.15 1.24 -0.71
N GLY A 934 -29.96 0.24 -0.31
CA GLY A 934 -31.40 0.23 -0.53
C GLY A 934 -32.11 1.42 0.11
N HIS A 935 -31.71 1.80 1.32
CA HIS A 935 -32.26 3.00 1.98
C HIS A 935 -32.02 4.29 1.16
N PHE A 936 -30.79 4.50 0.66
CA PHE A 936 -30.48 5.67 -0.15
C PHE A 936 -31.17 5.62 -1.53
N LEU A 937 -31.32 4.45 -2.15
CA LEU A 937 -32.09 4.29 -3.38
C LEU A 937 -33.56 4.65 -3.18
N ASN A 938 -34.15 4.23 -2.06
CA ASN A 938 -35.54 4.58 -1.72
C ASN A 938 -35.75 6.09 -1.60
N LEU A 939 -34.79 6.78 -0.93
CA LEU A 939 -34.79 8.25 -0.84
C LEU A 939 -34.66 8.93 -2.21
N GLU A 940 -33.91 8.34 -3.14
CA GLU A 940 -33.78 8.87 -4.50
C GLU A 940 -35.05 8.62 -5.35
N PHE A 941 -35.61 7.44 -5.29
CA PHE A 941 -36.87 7.11 -6.01
C PHE A 941 -38.07 7.90 -5.46
N SER A 942 -38.09 8.22 -4.15
CA SER A 942 -39.19 9.04 -3.58
C SER A 942 -39.10 10.52 -3.96
N LYS A 943 -37.96 10.97 -4.50
CA LYS A 943 -37.72 12.35 -4.95
C LYS A 943 -37.79 12.50 -6.48
N ALA A 944 -37.78 11.38 -7.24
CA ALA A 944 -37.92 11.33 -8.68
C ALA A 944 -39.41 11.28 -9.07
#